data_e759fce86526f19c051fbe1e88fe6648
#
_entry.id   e759fce86526f19c051fbe1e88fe6648
#
_cell.length_a   1.000
_cell.length_b   1.000
_cell.length_c   1.000
_cell.angle_alpha   90.00
_cell.angle_beta   90.00
_cell.angle_gamma   90.00
#
_symmetry.space_group_name_H-M   'P 1'
#
loop_
_entity.id
_entity.type
_entity.pdbx_description
1 polymer ?
#
loop_
_entity_poly.entity_id
_entity_poly.type
_entity_poly.pdbx_seq_one_letter_code
_entity_poly.pdbx_strand_id
1 'polypeptide(L)'
;MYHVRFLAAIAVLIFATGRTRAEEEKSPPEKSVADIAAEVKPSVVKVMQVGRQGVDGLGSGFVVSADGLIATNRHVIGDARRIRVETSDGKTEEVTEVFASDVRLDLAILRIGKKDMKPLPLGDSSKLRQGDRIVAMGNPEGLAFSVVEGVVSEPKRDIEGQAMIQVAVPIEHGNSGGPLLDRQGRVIGLLTMKSARTDNLGFAMPVNELKKLLAKPNPIPMSRWLTIGVLDPRVWKPLMGAQWSQHAGVVNVEQPGDGFGGRALCLWMAEKPDAKFEAEVTVKLDDEAGAAGLAFCSDGADMHYGFYPTGGKLRLTRFDGADIFTWKILADAASEAYRPGDWNTLRVRVDDERIKCFVNGRQVFDFEDHELRGGHAGLCKFRGTKAGYKGFRIGKSLTEKTPDPALAATLRKSMDEFLSGKTPRSEAMETLLHDPALSRRVLDEKRKSLEQRATSLREMERDLHCGAVARELADQLSKPDEKTDLLRCALLISRHDNPELDVENYLRGFSQMADELKGDAEIQKGTLPAMQRLKKFLFEQNGFHGSRQDFDSRSNSYINEVLDDREGLPITLSIICIELASRLGIKNVAGIPLPTRFMVGYREKPEDEFSVMDVFDGGTHLTMKEAKVLVAGDAPLADESMRPATKKEIILRMIRNLMNRALESANPEKDATPYFNLLLTIDPGAFRERFTRARLREVAGDFSGAGDDVSWLLAHPPKGFDEPAREALETWLLRLHDRR
;
A
#
# COMPACT_ATOMS: atom_id res chain seq x y z
N MET A 1 37.88 -74.14 -29.97
CA MET A 1 38.56 -74.60 -31.19
C MET A 1 39.31 -73.40 -31.77
N TYR A 2 40.65 -73.63 -31.93
CA TYR A 2 41.66 -72.89 -32.72
C TYR A 2 41.84 -71.37 -32.43
N HIS A 3 42.84 -70.99 -31.68
CA HIS A 3 44.27 -70.73 -32.01
C HIS A 3 44.53 -70.17 -33.42
N VAL A 4 45.16 -68.96 -33.51
CA VAL A 4 46.49 -68.77 -34.07
C VAL A 4 47.09 -67.44 -33.67
N ARG A 5 48.29 -67.47 -33.13
CA ARG A 5 49.29 -66.41 -32.85
C ARG A 5 49.88 -65.89 -34.18
N PHE A 6 50.33 -64.57 -34.20
CA PHE A 6 51.69 -64.30 -34.77
C PHE A 6 52.09 -62.82 -34.39
N LEU A 7 53.12 -62.73 -33.62
CA LEU A 7 54.43 -62.05 -33.70
C LEU A 7 54.51 -60.59 -34.17
N ALA A 8 55.03 -59.82 -33.26
CA ALA A 8 55.83 -58.62 -33.17
C ALA A 8 56.61 -58.14 -34.41
N ALA A 9 56.59 -56.85 -34.63
CA ALA A 9 57.69 -56.04 -35.14
C ALA A 9 57.75 -54.69 -34.50
N ILE A 10 58.81 -54.43 -33.74
CA ILE A 10 59.16 -53.16 -33.13
C ILE A 10 59.66 -52.20 -34.22
N ALA A 11 58.98 -51.10 -34.49
CA ALA A 11 59.54 -49.98 -35.22
C ALA A 11 59.51 -48.73 -34.27
N VAL A 12 60.68 -48.39 -33.77
CA VAL A 12 60.91 -47.15 -33.03
C VAL A 12 60.85 -46.03 -34.03
N LEU A 13 59.74 -45.26 -34.00
CA LEU A 13 59.65 -43.94 -34.66
C LEU A 13 59.75 -42.92 -33.60
N ILE A 14 60.82 -42.15 -33.59
CA ILE A 14 60.98 -40.91 -32.78
C ILE A 14 60.08 -39.89 -33.38
N PHE A 15 58.91 -39.67 -32.75
CA PHE A 15 58.09 -38.49 -33.02
C PHE A 15 58.57 -37.37 -32.08
N ALA A 16 59.21 -36.36 -32.69
CA ALA A 16 59.41 -35.08 -32.08
C ALA A 16 58.08 -34.47 -31.74
N THR A 17 57.65 -34.46 -30.46
CA THR A 17 56.50 -33.71 -29.98
C THR A 17 56.80 -32.23 -30.06
N GLY A 18 56.52 -31.62 -31.18
CA GLY A 18 56.31 -30.19 -31.27
C GLY A 18 55.03 -29.87 -30.46
N ARG A 19 55.17 -29.51 -29.21
CA ARG A 19 54.12 -28.79 -28.48
C ARG A 19 53.92 -27.46 -29.20
N THR A 20 52.94 -27.36 -30.06
CA THR A 20 52.33 -26.08 -30.41
C THR A 20 51.70 -25.56 -29.13
N ARG A 21 52.41 -24.67 -28.48
CA ARG A 21 51.89 -23.79 -27.42
C ARG A 21 50.74 -23.05 -28.09
N ALA A 22 49.52 -23.40 -27.79
CA ALA A 22 48.38 -22.53 -28.08
C ALA A 22 48.74 -21.18 -27.44
N GLU A 23 48.95 -20.17 -28.27
CA GLU A 23 49.03 -18.80 -27.80
C GLU A 23 47.73 -18.53 -27.05
N GLU A 24 47.80 -18.47 -25.73
CA GLU A 24 46.78 -17.81 -24.93
C GLU A 24 46.63 -16.39 -25.53
N GLU A 25 45.51 -16.14 -26.21
CA GLU A 25 45.09 -14.83 -26.62
C GLU A 25 45.13 -13.98 -25.34
N LYS A 26 46.18 -13.21 -25.14
CA LYS A 26 46.28 -12.27 -24.03
C LYS A 26 45.12 -11.31 -24.15
N SER A 27 44.18 -11.41 -23.25
CA SER A 27 43.12 -10.42 -23.09
C SER A 27 43.77 -9.04 -23.11
N PRO A 28 43.22 -8.07 -23.86
CA PRO A 28 43.75 -6.73 -23.90
C PRO A 28 43.86 -6.17 -22.47
N PRO A 29 44.88 -5.40 -22.16
CA PRO A 29 45.11 -4.87 -20.79
C PRO A 29 43.90 -4.09 -20.32
N GLU A 30 43.56 -4.21 -19.02
CA GLU A 30 42.49 -3.46 -18.39
C GLU A 30 42.84 -1.97 -18.40
N LYS A 31 41.87 -1.14 -18.80
CA LYS A 31 41.98 0.32 -18.74
C LYS A 31 41.67 0.82 -17.33
N SER A 32 42.22 1.98 -16.92
CA SER A 32 41.78 2.66 -15.70
C SER A 32 40.33 3.17 -15.85
N VAL A 33 39.63 3.36 -14.71
CA VAL A 33 38.27 3.94 -14.73
C VAL A 33 38.28 5.33 -15.35
N ALA A 34 39.32 6.12 -15.09
CA ALA A 34 39.47 7.46 -15.65
C ALA A 34 39.64 7.43 -17.17
N ASP A 35 40.42 6.48 -17.71
CA ASP A 35 40.61 6.33 -19.16
C ASP A 35 39.30 5.87 -19.83
N ILE A 36 38.58 4.90 -19.25
CA ILE A 36 37.28 4.47 -19.73
C ILE A 36 36.30 5.63 -19.74
N ALA A 37 36.21 6.39 -18.65
CA ALA A 37 35.34 7.54 -18.55
C ALA A 37 35.63 8.61 -19.63
N ALA A 38 36.91 8.96 -19.83
CA ALA A 38 37.32 9.92 -20.84
C ALA A 38 36.99 9.45 -22.28
N GLU A 39 37.20 8.17 -22.55
CA GLU A 39 36.94 7.58 -23.89
C GLU A 39 35.46 7.47 -24.21
N VAL A 40 34.63 7.11 -23.22
CA VAL A 40 33.20 6.78 -23.36
C VAL A 40 32.31 8.02 -23.25
N LYS A 41 32.73 9.03 -22.47
CA LYS A 41 31.96 10.27 -22.23
C LYS A 41 31.36 10.91 -23.50
N PRO A 42 32.06 11.02 -24.65
CA PRO A 42 31.49 11.61 -25.86
C PRO A 42 30.30 10.83 -26.43
N SER A 43 30.15 9.58 -26.06
CA SER A 43 29.14 8.64 -26.57
C SER A 43 27.97 8.42 -25.58
N VAL A 44 28.03 8.96 -24.36
CA VAL A 44 26.93 8.93 -23.40
C VAL A 44 26.12 10.21 -23.57
N VAL A 45 24.80 10.06 -23.57
CA VAL A 45 23.85 11.14 -23.81
C VAL A 45 22.80 11.19 -22.71
N LYS A 46 22.18 12.34 -22.57
CA LYS A 46 21.02 12.56 -21.74
C LYS A 46 19.76 12.44 -22.59
N VAL A 47 18.82 11.63 -22.15
CA VAL A 47 17.52 11.43 -22.82
C VAL A 47 16.45 12.12 -22.01
N MET A 48 15.66 12.97 -22.64
CA MET A 48 14.64 13.79 -22.01
C MET A 48 13.28 13.55 -22.63
N GLN A 49 12.28 13.33 -21.79
CA GLN A 49 10.88 13.45 -22.20
C GLN A 49 10.45 14.92 -22.10
N VAL A 50 9.83 15.43 -23.15
CA VAL A 50 9.37 16.81 -23.19
C VAL A 50 7.85 16.84 -23.12
N GLY A 51 7.31 17.28 -22.00
CA GLY A 51 5.90 17.52 -21.81
C GLY A 51 5.49 18.97 -22.04
N ARG A 52 4.26 19.32 -21.65
CA ARG A 52 3.71 20.67 -21.89
C ARG A 52 4.36 21.77 -21.03
N GLN A 53 4.88 21.39 -19.86
CA GLN A 53 5.51 22.34 -18.92
C GLN A 53 7.04 22.27 -18.91
N GLY A 54 7.66 21.55 -19.85
CA GLY A 54 9.09 21.39 -19.94
C GLY A 54 9.53 19.92 -19.94
N VAL A 55 10.63 19.61 -19.26
CA VAL A 55 11.15 18.24 -19.16
C VAL A 55 10.39 17.50 -18.06
N ASP A 56 9.57 16.51 -18.44
CA ASP A 56 8.77 15.70 -17.52
C ASP A 56 9.51 14.44 -17.00
N GLY A 57 10.56 14.00 -17.71
CA GLY A 57 11.34 12.82 -17.37
C GLY A 57 12.76 12.90 -17.90
N LEU A 58 13.66 12.25 -17.19
CA LEU A 58 15.09 12.30 -17.47
C LEU A 58 15.72 10.91 -17.31
N GLY A 59 16.61 10.56 -18.22
CA GLY A 59 17.45 9.36 -18.12
C GLY A 59 18.70 9.51 -18.97
N SER A 60 19.43 8.42 -19.06
CA SER A 60 20.65 8.30 -19.84
C SER A 60 20.45 7.47 -21.10
N GLY A 61 21.37 7.58 -22.02
CA GLY A 61 21.49 6.73 -23.19
C GLY A 61 22.94 6.71 -23.69
N PHE A 62 23.21 5.89 -24.69
CA PHE A 62 24.52 5.86 -25.32
C PHE A 62 24.42 5.54 -26.82
N VAL A 63 25.40 6.03 -27.54
CA VAL A 63 25.49 5.89 -29.00
C VAL A 63 25.83 4.45 -29.37
N VAL A 64 25.03 3.82 -30.24
CA VAL A 64 25.26 2.47 -30.75
C VAL A 64 25.58 2.41 -32.24
N SER A 65 25.38 3.50 -32.95
CA SER A 65 25.76 3.62 -34.38
C SER A 65 26.17 5.05 -34.72
N ALA A 66 27.09 5.18 -35.68
CA ALA A 66 27.58 6.48 -36.14
C ALA A 66 26.53 7.33 -36.88
N ASP A 67 25.45 6.72 -37.35
CA ASP A 67 24.32 7.36 -38.01
C ASP A 67 23.23 7.85 -37.06
N GLY A 68 23.52 7.94 -35.74
CA GLY A 68 22.66 8.56 -34.75
C GLY A 68 21.67 7.64 -34.07
N LEU A 69 22.00 6.33 -33.90
CA LEU A 69 21.21 5.45 -33.05
C LEU A 69 21.69 5.53 -31.61
N ILE A 70 20.73 5.70 -30.69
CA ILE A 70 20.92 5.84 -29.23
C ILE A 70 20.16 4.74 -28.52
N ALA A 71 20.83 3.94 -27.72
CA ALA A 71 20.19 2.97 -26.82
C ALA A 71 19.83 3.62 -25.49
N THR A 72 18.66 3.27 -24.94
CA THR A 72 18.15 3.71 -23.64
C THR A 72 17.10 2.73 -23.11
N ASN A 73 16.50 2.97 -21.93
CA ASN A 73 15.34 2.20 -21.47
C ASN A 73 14.03 2.70 -22.07
N ARG A 74 13.04 1.80 -22.14
CA ARG A 74 11.71 2.11 -22.65
C ARG A 74 10.95 3.06 -21.72
N HIS A 75 11.06 2.88 -20.39
CA HIS A 75 10.44 3.76 -19.42
C HIS A 75 11.02 5.20 -19.45
N VAL A 76 12.29 5.37 -19.85
CA VAL A 76 12.93 6.69 -19.99
C VAL A 76 12.27 7.52 -21.07
N ILE A 77 11.76 6.91 -22.13
CA ILE A 77 11.13 7.64 -23.25
C ILE A 77 9.63 7.86 -23.09
N GLY A 78 8.97 7.16 -22.14
CA GLY A 78 7.53 7.25 -21.91
C GLY A 78 6.68 6.93 -23.14
N ASP A 79 5.37 7.17 -23.05
CA ASP A 79 4.42 6.99 -24.14
C ASP A 79 3.94 8.36 -24.66
N ALA A 80 3.79 8.47 -25.97
CA ALA A 80 3.24 9.66 -26.64
C ALA A 80 3.94 10.99 -26.26
N ARG A 81 5.22 10.95 -25.89
CA ARG A 81 6.01 12.12 -25.52
C ARG A 81 7.00 12.50 -26.60
N ARG A 82 7.27 13.80 -26.74
CA ARG A 82 8.45 14.27 -27.46
C ARG A 82 9.69 13.83 -26.72
N ILE A 83 10.68 13.38 -27.48
CA ILE A 83 11.94 12.87 -26.93
C ILE A 83 13.05 13.73 -27.50
N ARG A 84 13.91 14.24 -26.63
CA ARG A 84 15.12 14.96 -26.96
C ARG A 84 16.34 14.27 -26.41
N VAL A 85 17.43 14.37 -27.12
CA VAL A 85 18.72 13.85 -26.71
C VAL A 85 19.72 15.01 -26.61
N GLU A 86 20.28 15.23 -25.44
CA GLU A 86 21.37 16.16 -25.22
C GLU A 86 22.70 15.38 -25.29
N THR A 87 23.54 15.79 -26.23
CA THR A 87 24.86 15.17 -26.43
C THR A 87 25.92 15.79 -25.52
N SER A 88 27.05 15.13 -25.35
CA SER A 88 28.14 15.54 -24.43
C SER A 88 28.71 16.95 -24.72
N ASP A 89 28.49 17.52 -25.92
CA ASP A 89 28.82 18.88 -26.31
C ASP A 89 27.73 19.91 -25.93
N GLY A 90 26.70 19.48 -25.18
CA GLY A 90 25.59 20.33 -24.73
C GLY A 90 24.53 20.64 -25.80
N LYS A 91 24.63 20.06 -27.00
CA LYS A 91 23.65 20.24 -28.05
C LYS A 91 22.47 19.32 -27.87
N THR A 92 21.28 19.84 -28.11
CA THR A 92 20.03 19.09 -28.03
C THR A 92 19.55 18.72 -29.42
N GLU A 93 19.31 17.45 -29.66
CA GLU A 93 18.80 16.88 -30.92
C GLU A 93 17.38 16.34 -30.70
N GLU A 94 16.51 16.57 -31.68
CA GLU A 94 15.17 15.98 -31.70
C GLU A 94 15.24 14.51 -32.15
N VAL A 95 14.51 13.61 -31.49
CA VAL A 95 14.35 12.23 -31.95
C VAL A 95 13.38 12.20 -33.13
N THR A 96 13.77 11.56 -34.21
CA THR A 96 12.96 11.46 -35.45
C THR A 96 12.09 10.21 -35.50
N GLU A 97 12.55 9.13 -34.84
CA GLU A 97 11.81 7.89 -34.69
C GLU A 97 12.28 7.09 -33.45
N VAL A 98 11.41 6.30 -32.86
CA VAL A 98 11.79 5.19 -32.04
C VAL A 98 12.14 4.04 -32.97
N PHE A 99 13.43 3.85 -33.23
CA PHE A 99 13.95 2.89 -34.22
C PHE A 99 13.60 1.46 -33.84
N ALA A 100 13.68 1.14 -32.56
CA ALA A 100 13.22 -0.14 -32.02
C ALA A 100 12.84 0.00 -30.56
N SER A 101 11.88 -0.79 -30.10
CA SER A 101 11.53 -0.86 -28.68
C SER A 101 10.95 -2.22 -28.28
N ASP A 102 11.19 -2.62 -27.04
CA ASP A 102 10.58 -3.78 -26.42
C ASP A 102 10.13 -3.40 -25.00
N VAL A 103 8.83 -3.42 -24.77
CA VAL A 103 8.21 -3.05 -23.47
C VAL A 103 8.58 -4.03 -22.37
N ARG A 104 8.65 -5.33 -22.71
CA ARG A 104 8.96 -6.38 -21.74
C ARG A 104 10.42 -6.35 -21.29
N LEU A 105 11.35 -6.08 -22.22
CA LEU A 105 12.78 -5.96 -21.93
C LEU A 105 13.17 -4.57 -21.42
N ASP A 106 12.21 -3.61 -21.39
CA ASP A 106 12.47 -2.22 -21.04
C ASP A 106 13.60 -1.60 -21.89
N LEU A 107 13.67 -1.92 -23.18
CA LEU A 107 14.67 -1.43 -24.12
C LEU A 107 14.06 -0.51 -25.16
N ALA A 108 14.78 0.53 -25.52
CA ALA A 108 14.47 1.42 -26.65
C ALA A 108 15.74 1.83 -27.39
N ILE A 109 15.62 1.99 -28.70
CA ILE A 109 16.64 2.54 -29.58
C ILE A 109 16.03 3.72 -30.31
N LEU A 110 16.63 4.87 -30.17
CA LEU A 110 16.16 6.14 -30.75
C LEU A 110 17.03 6.51 -31.96
N ARG A 111 16.45 7.19 -32.94
CA ARG A 111 17.18 7.80 -34.04
C ARG A 111 17.14 9.32 -33.95
N ILE A 112 18.32 9.95 -34.00
CA ILE A 112 18.47 11.40 -34.14
C ILE A 112 19.07 11.76 -35.48
N GLY A 113 18.96 13.03 -35.87
CA GLY A 113 19.48 13.51 -37.15
C GLY A 113 21.00 13.66 -37.21
N LYS A 114 21.68 13.68 -36.05
CA LYS A 114 23.14 13.87 -35.96
C LYS A 114 23.87 12.65 -36.52
N LYS A 115 24.89 12.88 -37.35
CA LYS A 115 25.77 11.87 -37.93
C LYS A 115 27.19 12.00 -37.39
N ASP A 116 28.04 11.08 -37.73
CA ASP A 116 29.45 11.02 -37.31
C ASP A 116 29.64 10.93 -35.79
N MET A 117 28.68 10.28 -35.11
CA MET A 117 28.77 10.02 -33.69
C MET A 117 29.71 8.85 -33.42
N LYS A 118 30.36 8.85 -32.26
CA LYS A 118 31.25 7.75 -31.84
C LYS A 118 30.43 6.65 -31.17
N PRO A 119 30.20 5.48 -31.80
CA PRO A 119 29.45 4.40 -31.14
C PRO A 119 30.29 3.70 -30.07
N LEU A 120 29.66 3.24 -28.99
CA LEU A 120 30.31 2.38 -28.03
C LEU A 120 30.41 0.93 -28.54
N PRO A 121 31.54 0.28 -28.35
CA PRO A 121 31.68 -1.13 -28.72
C PRO A 121 30.78 -1.99 -27.82
N LEU A 122 29.94 -2.84 -28.42
CA LEU A 122 29.07 -3.76 -27.69
C LEU A 122 29.82 -5.05 -27.36
N GLY A 123 30.00 -5.35 -26.07
CA GLY A 123 30.60 -6.54 -25.54
C GLY A 123 29.72 -7.77 -25.65
N ASP A 124 29.96 -8.78 -24.83
CA ASP A 124 29.21 -10.04 -24.81
C ASP A 124 28.80 -10.36 -23.37
N SER A 125 27.53 -10.14 -23.05
CA SER A 125 27.01 -10.38 -21.71
C SER A 125 26.92 -11.87 -21.30
N SER A 126 27.07 -12.81 -22.24
CA SER A 126 27.11 -14.24 -21.93
C SER A 126 28.44 -14.68 -21.32
N LYS A 127 29.49 -13.85 -21.41
CA LYS A 127 30.83 -14.14 -20.91
C LYS A 127 31.10 -13.58 -19.51
N LEU A 128 30.10 -12.86 -18.94
CA LEU A 128 30.21 -12.26 -17.61
C LEU A 128 30.29 -13.32 -16.52
N ARG A 129 31.10 -13.04 -15.51
CA ARG A 129 31.27 -13.86 -14.32
C ARG A 129 31.00 -13.02 -13.08
N GLN A 130 30.57 -13.67 -12.03
CA GLN A 130 30.43 -13.05 -10.71
C GLN A 130 31.81 -12.50 -10.26
N GLY A 131 31.84 -11.27 -9.79
CA GLY A 131 33.05 -10.58 -9.37
C GLY A 131 33.78 -9.80 -10.48
N ASP A 132 33.36 -9.91 -11.76
CA ASP A 132 33.94 -9.11 -12.83
C ASP A 132 33.76 -7.61 -12.53
N ARG A 133 34.86 -6.85 -12.67
CA ARG A 133 34.85 -5.39 -12.42
C ARG A 133 34.14 -4.68 -13.57
N ILE A 134 33.30 -3.71 -13.20
CA ILE A 134 32.46 -2.96 -14.14
C ILE A 134 32.52 -1.48 -13.86
N VAL A 135 32.16 -0.68 -14.87
CA VAL A 135 32.00 0.77 -14.77
C VAL A 135 30.61 1.13 -15.26
N ALA A 136 29.82 1.81 -14.43
CA ALA A 136 28.53 2.35 -14.76
C ALA A 136 28.67 3.84 -15.06
N MET A 137 27.97 4.32 -16.12
CA MET A 137 27.96 5.75 -16.48
C MET A 137 26.53 6.22 -16.73
N GLY A 138 26.23 7.46 -16.27
CA GLY A 138 24.92 8.06 -16.47
C GLY A 138 24.88 9.55 -16.11
N ASN A 139 23.66 10.12 -16.10
CA ASN A 139 23.40 11.52 -15.75
C ASN A 139 22.43 11.59 -14.56
N PRO A 140 22.87 11.25 -13.32
CA PRO A 140 21.99 11.28 -12.15
C PRO A 140 21.51 12.72 -11.89
N GLU A 141 20.21 12.87 -11.63
CA GLU A 141 19.56 14.14 -11.25
C GLU A 141 19.88 15.35 -12.18
N GLY A 142 20.29 15.08 -13.43
CA GLY A 142 20.71 16.14 -14.35
C GLY A 142 22.15 16.65 -14.13
N LEU A 143 22.89 16.08 -13.16
CA LEU A 143 24.32 16.32 -12.98
C LEU A 143 25.11 15.61 -14.09
N ALA A 144 25.93 16.34 -14.83
CA ALA A 144 26.62 15.83 -16.00
C ALA A 144 27.58 14.68 -15.66
N PHE A 145 27.35 13.51 -16.25
CA PHE A 145 28.28 12.40 -16.37
C PHE A 145 28.88 11.88 -15.05
N SER A 146 28.07 11.17 -14.27
CA SER A 146 28.57 10.39 -13.14
C SER A 146 29.16 9.06 -13.60
N VAL A 147 30.26 8.68 -12.96
CA VAL A 147 30.99 7.42 -13.18
C VAL A 147 31.08 6.68 -11.87
N VAL A 148 30.65 5.41 -11.86
CA VAL A 148 30.69 4.57 -10.67
C VAL A 148 31.32 3.24 -11.03
N GLU A 149 32.33 2.83 -10.24
CA GLU A 149 32.95 1.50 -10.33
C GLU A 149 32.24 0.52 -9.40
N GLY A 150 32.12 -0.75 -9.82
CA GLY A 150 31.56 -1.82 -9.04
C GLY A 150 31.89 -3.20 -9.58
N VAL A 151 31.09 -4.18 -9.20
CA VAL A 151 31.26 -5.57 -9.64
C VAL A 151 29.93 -6.20 -10.06
N VAL A 152 30.01 -7.20 -10.91
CA VAL A 152 28.88 -8.09 -11.22
C VAL A 152 28.61 -8.95 -10.00
N SER A 153 27.45 -8.78 -9.39
CA SER A 153 27.01 -9.60 -8.24
C SER A 153 26.46 -10.96 -8.68
N GLU A 154 25.70 -10.96 -9.79
CA GLU A 154 25.16 -12.17 -10.43
C GLU A 154 24.97 -11.89 -11.93
N PRO A 155 25.64 -12.64 -12.82
CA PRO A 155 25.55 -12.36 -14.26
C PRO A 155 24.20 -12.71 -14.89
N LYS A 156 23.39 -13.55 -14.24
CA LYS A 156 22.07 -13.97 -14.73
C LYS A 156 21.11 -14.20 -13.58
N ARG A 157 20.44 -13.13 -13.15
CA ARG A 157 19.36 -13.18 -12.16
C ARG A 157 18.00 -13.14 -12.86
N ASP A 158 17.12 -14.08 -12.54
CA ASP A 158 15.73 -13.99 -12.99
C ASP A 158 14.97 -12.95 -12.15
N ILE A 159 14.40 -11.96 -12.81
CA ILE A 159 13.53 -10.93 -12.23
C ILE A 159 12.25 -10.92 -13.08
N GLU A 160 11.17 -11.40 -12.51
CA GLU A 160 9.83 -11.45 -13.15
C GLU A 160 9.85 -12.17 -14.52
N GLY A 161 10.61 -13.25 -14.63
CA GLY A 161 10.77 -14.04 -15.86
C GLY A 161 11.76 -13.45 -16.87
N GLN A 162 12.58 -12.46 -16.46
CA GLN A 162 13.62 -11.85 -17.28
C GLN A 162 15.01 -12.07 -16.68
N ALA A 163 15.95 -12.46 -17.53
CA ALA A 163 17.34 -12.61 -17.12
C ALA A 163 18.04 -11.25 -17.11
N MET A 164 18.40 -10.75 -15.95
CA MET A 164 19.11 -9.49 -15.73
C MET A 164 20.49 -9.70 -15.14
N ILE A 165 21.39 -8.75 -15.37
CA ILE A 165 22.69 -8.67 -14.69
C ILE A 165 22.46 -7.93 -13.37
N GLN A 166 22.74 -8.59 -12.25
CA GLN A 166 22.75 -7.93 -10.94
C GLN A 166 24.12 -7.35 -10.67
N VAL A 167 24.16 -6.09 -10.25
CA VAL A 167 25.41 -5.32 -10.02
C VAL A 167 25.43 -4.67 -8.65
N ALA A 168 26.63 -4.59 -8.07
CA ALA A 168 26.88 -3.86 -6.85
C ALA A 168 27.42 -2.47 -7.19
N VAL A 169 26.50 -1.59 -7.60
CA VAL A 169 26.74 -0.16 -7.85
C VAL A 169 25.53 0.65 -7.39
N PRO A 170 25.72 1.85 -6.82
CA PRO A 170 24.63 2.76 -6.56
C PRO A 170 24.02 3.22 -7.89
N ILE A 171 22.73 2.94 -8.06
CA ILE A 171 21.94 3.42 -9.21
C ILE A 171 21.02 4.53 -8.69
N GLU A 172 21.15 5.73 -9.25
CA GLU A 172 20.31 6.89 -8.92
C GLU A 172 19.38 7.22 -10.08
N HIS A 173 18.32 8.00 -9.79
CA HIS A 173 17.43 8.53 -10.83
C HIS A 173 18.23 9.33 -11.87
N GLY A 174 18.05 8.99 -13.15
CA GLY A 174 18.81 9.56 -14.26
C GLY A 174 19.92 8.64 -14.80
N ASN A 175 20.36 7.63 -14.06
CA ASN A 175 21.29 6.62 -14.58
C ASN A 175 20.62 5.57 -15.48
N SER A 176 19.30 5.41 -15.39
CA SER A 176 18.54 4.48 -16.24
C SER A 176 18.80 4.75 -17.73
N GLY A 177 19.05 3.69 -18.50
CA GLY A 177 19.44 3.75 -19.91
C GLY A 177 20.92 3.98 -20.16
N GLY A 178 21.72 4.27 -19.13
CA GLY A 178 23.15 4.42 -19.21
C GLY A 178 23.88 3.09 -19.44
N PRO A 179 25.10 3.14 -20.02
CA PRO A 179 25.89 1.93 -20.29
C PRO A 179 26.51 1.36 -19.02
N LEU A 180 26.47 0.04 -18.92
CA LEU A 180 27.29 -0.75 -18.04
C LEU A 180 28.47 -1.30 -18.85
N LEU A 181 29.70 -0.99 -18.44
CA LEU A 181 30.92 -1.24 -19.22
C LEU A 181 31.83 -2.26 -18.53
N ASP A 182 32.53 -3.04 -19.33
CA ASP A 182 33.68 -3.85 -18.85
C ASP A 182 34.96 -3.00 -18.76
N ARG A 183 36.05 -3.60 -18.25
CA ARG A 183 37.36 -2.92 -18.11
C ARG A 183 38.09 -2.66 -19.43
N GLN A 184 37.53 -3.03 -20.56
CA GLN A 184 37.98 -2.63 -21.89
C GLN A 184 37.16 -1.48 -22.49
N GLY A 185 36.11 -0.99 -21.78
CA GLY A 185 35.20 0.06 -22.25
C GLY A 185 34.12 -0.43 -23.22
N ARG A 186 33.83 -1.75 -23.23
CA ARG A 186 32.73 -2.32 -24.05
C ARG A 186 31.46 -2.39 -23.23
N VAL A 187 30.34 -2.10 -23.83
CA VAL A 187 29.03 -2.17 -23.18
C VAL A 187 28.64 -3.64 -22.96
N ILE A 188 28.38 -4.03 -21.73
CA ILE A 188 27.91 -5.36 -21.33
C ILE A 188 26.45 -5.39 -20.88
N GLY A 189 25.86 -4.22 -20.61
CA GLY A 189 24.44 -4.05 -20.27
C GLY A 189 23.99 -2.62 -20.26
N LEU A 190 22.67 -2.42 -20.05
CA LEU A 190 22.05 -1.12 -19.80
C LEU A 190 21.52 -1.08 -18.38
N LEU A 191 21.85 -0.05 -17.64
CA LEU A 191 21.30 0.20 -16.31
C LEU A 191 19.79 0.42 -16.40
N THR A 192 18.97 -0.25 -15.59
CA THR A 192 17.53 -0.15 -15.71
C THR A 192 16.80 0.13 -14.40
N MET A 193 17.09 -0.57 -13.33
CA MET A 193 16.37 -0.38 -12.07
C MET A 193 17.28 -0.51 -10.84
N LYS A 194 16.84 0.14 -9.75
CA LYS A 194 17.39 0.02 -8.40
C LYS A 194 16.52 -0.94 -7.59
N SER A 195 17.12 -1.71 -6.68
CA SER A 195 16.35 -2.45 -5.68
C SER A 195 15.62 -1.48 -4.74
N ALA A 196 14.33 -1.69 -4.53
CA ALA A 196 13.55 -0.91 -3.56
C ALA A 196 13.93 -1.19 -2.09
N ARG A 197 14.71 -2.26 -1.84
CA ARG A 197 15.04 -2.73 -0.48
C ARG A 197 16.50 -2.50 -0.06
N THR A 198 17.40 -2.18 -0.98
CA THR A 198 18.85 -2.10 -0.73
C THR A 198 19.50 -1.02 -1.58
N ASP A 199 20.23 -0.10 -0.96
CA ASP A 199 20.77 1.10 -1.61
C ASP A 199 21.89 0.85 -2.63
N ASN A 200 22.62 -0.25 -2.57
CA ASN A 200 23.74 -0.56 -3.47
C ASN A 200 23.48 -1.77 -4.37
N LEU A 201 22.23 -2.08 -4.66
CA LEU A 201 21.87 -3.21 -5.50
C LEU A 201 21.11 -2.71 -6.74
N GLY A 202 21.77 -2.85 -7.89
CA GLY A 202 21.22 -2.46 -9.17
C GLY A 202 21.06 -3.62 -10.14
N PHE A 203 20.30 -3.38 -11.20
CA PHE A 203 20.10 -4.33 -12.27
C PHE A 203 20.35 -3.67 -13.62
N ALA A 204 20.90 -4.46 -14.55
CA ALA A 204 21.11 -4.02 -15.92
C ALA A 204 20.56 -5.06 -16.91
N MET A 205 19.96 -4.59 -17.98
CA MET A 205 19.55 -5.44 -19.09
C MET A 205 20.79 -5.91 -19.87
N PRO A 206 20.95 -7.22 -20.12
CA PRO A 206 22.11 -7.73 -20.87
C PRO A 206 22.24 -7.14 -22.27
N VAL A 207 23.45 -6.74 -22.68
CA VAL A 207 23.70 -6.16 -24.00
C VAL A 207 23.34 -7.08 -25.17
N ASN A 208 23.35 -8.40 -24.96
CA ASN A 208 22.96 -9.34 -26.00
C ASN A 208 21.48 -9.24 -26.38
N GLU A 209 20.61 -8.77 -25.47
CA GLU A 209 19.21 -8.44 -25.79
C GLU A 209 19.11 -7.18 -26.64
N LEU A 210 19.92 -6.15 -26.34
CA LEU A 210 20.02 -4.96 -27.18
C LEU A 210 20.49 -5.31 -28.61
N LYS A 211 21.47 -6.22 -28.76
CA LYS A 211 21.93 -6.68 -30.09
C LYS A 211 20.83 -7.37 -30.88
N LYS A 212 19.98 -8.17 -30.23
CA LYS A 212 18.82 -8.79 -30.87
C LYS A 212 17.83 -7.73 -31.38
N LEU A 213 17.58 -6.72 -30.55
CA LEU A 213 16.67 -5.62 -30.91
C LEU A 213 17.23 -4.77 -32.05
N LEU A 214 18.55 -4.51 -32.09
CA LEU A 214 19.23 -3.85 -33.21
C LEU A 214 19.14 -4.67 -34.50
N ALA A 215 19.21 -6.00 -34.42
CA ALA A 215 19.15 -6.88 -35.60
C ALA A 215 17.73 -7.04 -36.17
N LYS A 216 16.69 -6.80 -35.36
CA LYS A 216 15.27 -6.89 -35.77
C LYS A 216 14.51 -5.67 -35.25
N PRO A 217 14.73 -4.50 -35.85
CA PRO A 217 14.06 -3.27 -35.42
C PRO A 217 12.56 -3.27 -35.77
N ASN A 218 11.79 -2.51 -35.00
CA ASN A 218 10.36 -2.26 -35.20
C ASN A 218 10.07 -0.74 -35.19
N PRO A 219 10.52 -0.02 -36.20
CA PRO A 219 10.56 1.45 -36.19
C PRO A 219 9.17 2.09 -36.15
N ILE A 220 9.03 3.09 -35.28
CA ILE A 220 7.82 3.90 -35.12
C ILE A 220 8.25 5.36 -35.38
N PRO A 221 7.84 5.98 -36.48
CA PRO A 221 8.09 7.38 -36.72
C PRO A 221 7.52 8.27 -35.64
N MET A 222 8.19 9.38 -35.29
CA MET A 222 7.77 10.24 -34.20
C MET A 222 6.35 10.79 -34.38
N SER A 223 5.90 10.99 -35.63
CA SER A 223 4.53 11.37 -35.93
C SER A 223 3.48 10.34 -35.47
N ARG A 224 3.83 9.04 -35.48
CA ARG A 224 2.97 7.98 -34.94
C ARG A 224 3.21 7.77 -33.46
N TRP A 225 4.45 7.88 -33.01
CA TRP A 225 4.77 7.76 -31.58
C TRP A 225 3.96 8.73 -30.73
N LEU A 226 3.87 9.97 -31.16
CA LEU A 226 3.11 11.03 -30.47
C LEU A 226 1.58 10.81 -30.46
N THR A 227 1.08 9.84 -31.21
CA THR A 227 -0.36 9.47 -31.22
C THR A 227 -0.67 8.19 -30.43
N ILE A 228 0.32 7.52 -29.84
CA ILE A 228 0.09 6.32 -29.02
C ILE A 228 -0.73 6.70 -27.79
N GLY A 229 -1.89 6.05 -27.63
CA GLY A 229 -2.81 6.30 -26.52
C GLY A 229 -3.49 7.68 -26.53
N VAL A 230 -3.27 8.51 -27.52
CA VAL A 230 -3.97 9.81 -27.68
C VAL A 230 -5.40 9.57 -28.12
N LEU A 231 -6.32 10.36 -27.58
CA LEU A 231 -7.72 10.33 -28.01
C LEU A 231 -7.85 10.78 -29.48
N ASP A 232 -8.77 10.19 -30.22
CA ASP A 232 -9.08 10.63 -31.59
C ASP A 232 -9.59 12.08 -31.55
N PRO A 233 -8.84 13.05 -32.13
CA PRO A 233 -9.21 14.47 -32.08
C PRO A 233 -10.47 14.81 -32.89
N ARG A 234 -10.95 13.91 -33.73
CA ARG A 234 -12.24 14.06 -34.45
C ARG A 234 -13.41 13.77 -33.54
N VAL A 235 -13.17 13.02 -32.47
CA VAL A 235 -14.20 12.55 -31.52
C VAL A 235 -14.13 13.28 -30.20
N TRP A 236 -12.93 13.56 -29.70
CA TRP A 236 -12.68 14.12 -28.40
C TRP A 236 -11.84 15.41 -28.44
N LYS A 237 -12.29 16.42 -27.72
CA LYS A 237 -11.57 17.69 -27.56
C LYS A 237 -11.20 17.89 -26.07
N PRO A 238 -9.96 17.60 -25.67
CA PRO A 238 -9.45 17.95 -24.34
C PRO A 238 -9.36 19.47 -24.16
N LEU A 239 -9.75 19.94 -22.99
CA LEU A 239 -9.65 21.33 -22.54
C LEU A 239 -9.00 21.39 -21.16
N MET A 240 -8.39 22.54 -20.83
CA MET A 240 -7.83 22.81 -19.50
C MET A 240 -6.72 21.85 -19.08
N GLY A 241 -5.82 21.50 -19.98
CA GLY A 241 -4.46 21.05 -19.68
C GLY A 241 -4.23 19.61 -19.25
N ALA A 242 -5.17 18.89 -18.64
CA ALA A 242 -4.97 17.51 -18.16
C ALA A 242 -4.59 16.54 -19.28
N GLN A 243 -3.89 15.45 -18.90
CA GLN A 243 -3.50 14.40 -19.83
C GLN A 243 -4.62 13.39 -20.01
N TRP A 244 -5.12 13.28 -21.22
CA TRP A 244 -6.14 12.31 -21.59
C TRP A 244 -5.54 11.27 -22.54
N SER A 245 -5.80 10.00 -22.27
CA SER A 245 -5.33 8.87 -23.07
C SER A 245 -6.44 7.83 -23.22
N GLN A 246 -6.31 6.92 -24.19
CA GLN A 246 -7.25 5.82 -24.38
C GLN A 246 -6.49 4.50 -24.54
N HIS A 247 -6.84 3.52 -23.68
CA HIS A 247 -6.33 2.16 -23.75
C HIS A 247 -7.46 1.16 -23.58
N ALA A 248 -7.53 0.14 -24.43
CA ALA A 248 -8.54 -0.93 -24.34
C ALA A 248 -9.99 -0.41 -24.20
N GLY A 249 -10.33 0.69 -24.87
CA GLY A 249 -11.68 1.30 -24.83
C GLY A 249 -11.96 2.12 -23.57
N VAL A 250 -11.00 2.25 -22.65
CA VAL A 250 -11.09 3.11 -21.47
C VAL A 250 -10.38 4.42 -21.74
N VAL A 251 -11.06 5.54 -21.56
CA VAL A 251 -10.47 6.87 -21.55
C VAL A 251 -9.96 7.15 -20.14
N ASN A 252 -8.67 7.43 -20.02
CA ASN A 252 -8.02 7.72 -18.74
C ASN A 252 -7.63 9.19 -18.68
N VAL A 253 -7.66 9.77 -17.49
CA VAL A 253 -7.17 11.12 -17.24
C VAL A 253 -6.24 11.13 -16.05
N GLU A 254 -5.10 11.79 -16.21
CA GLU A 254 -4.09 11.98 -15.16
C GLU A 254 -3.76 13.47 -15.06
N GLN A 255 -3.10 13.86 -13.98
CA GLN A 255 -2.70 15.21 -13.62
C GLN A 255 -3.88 16.19 -13.44
N PRO A 256 -3.76 17.20 -12.59
CA PRO A 256 -4.77 18.26 -12.48
C PRO A 256 -4.86 19.06 -13.77
N GLY A 257 -6.05 19.58 -14.07
CA GLY A 257 -6.23 20.54 -15.16
C GLY A 257 -5.83 21.96 -14.74
N ASP A 258 -5.79 22.86 -15.73
CA ASP A 258 -5.46 24.29 -15.53
C ASP A 258 -6.68 25.11 -15.05
N GLY A 259 -7.89 24.54 -15.12
CA GLY A 259 -9.11 25.20 -14.66
C GLY A 259 -9.21 25.23 -13.13
N PHE A 260 -10.11 26.10 -12.61
CA PHE A 260 -10.35 26.22 -11.19
C PHE A 260 -10.55 24.87 -10.49
N GLY A 261 -9.86 24.67 -9.36
CA GLY A 261 -9.90 23.41 -8.59
C GLY A 261 -9.28 22.21 -9.31
N GLY A 262 -8.36 22.42 -10.27
CA GLY A 262 -7.77 21.36 -11.08
C GLY A 262 -8.73 20.81 -12.14
N ARG A 263 -9.74 21.62 -12.53
CA ARG A 263 -10.77 21.26 -13.53
C ARG A 263 -10.15 20.97 -14.89
N ALA A 264 -10.57 19.87 -15.49
CA ALA A 264 -10.30 19.52 -16.87
C ALA A 264 -11.55 18.92 -17.51
N LEU A 265 -11.74 19.23 -18.79
CA LEU A 265 -12.84 18.72 -19.60
C LEU A 265 -12.29 17.93 -20.79
N CYS A 266 -13.08 16.97 -21.27
CA CYS A 266 -12.84 16.29 -22.53
C CYS A 266 -14.22 16.15 -23.25
N LEU A 267 -14.47 17.04 -24.21
CA LEU A 267 -15.76 17.16 -24.85
C LEU A 267 -15.87 16.21 -26.03
N TRP A 268 -17.08 15.62 -26.16
CA TRP A 268 -17.47 14.79 -27.29
C TRP A 268 -17.83 15.68 -28.49
N MET A 269 -17.11 15.50 -29.60
CA MET A 269 -17.22 16.32 -30.78
C MET A 269 -17.90 15.63 -31.96
N ALA A 270 -18.09 14.30 -31.90
CA ALA A 270 -18.67 13.54 -33.00
C ALA A 270 -20.16 13.90 -33.24
N GLU A 271 -20.87 14.30 -32.19
CA GLU A 271 -22.27 14.69 -32.25
C GLU A 271 -22.53 15.81 -31.24
N LYS A 272 -23.19 16.88 -31.69
CA LYS A 272 -23.70 17.93 -30.81
C LYS A 272 -25.13 17.58 -30.41
N PRO A 273 -25.46 17.51 -29.13
CA PRO A 273 -26.81 17.17 -28.70
C PRO A 273 -27.82 18.25 -29.03
N ASP A 274 -29.08 17.84 -29.25
CA ASP A 274 -30.21 18.73 -29.28
C ASP A 274 -30.45 19.42 -27.92
N ALA A 275 -31.43 20.30 -27.81
CA ALA A 275 -31.78 20.95 -26.55
C ALA A 275 -32.23 19.93 -25.48
N LYS A 276 -32.88 18.83 -25.91
CA LYS A 276 -33.27 17.70 -25.05
C LYS A 276 -32.45 16.48 -25.41
N PHE A 277 -31.71 15.96 -24.43
CA PHE A 277 -30.84 14.81 -24.64
C PHE A 277 -30.59 14.02 -23.36
N GLU A 278 -30.08 12.83 -23.52
CA GLU A 278 -29.47 12.05 -22.47
C GLU A 278 -27.99 11.84 -22.76
N ALA A 279 -27.16 11.93 -21.73
CA ALA A 279 -25.75 11.55 -21.79
C ALA A 279 -25.41 10.58 -20.65
N GLU A 280 -24.58 9.59 -20.97
CA GLU A 280 -24.20 8.54 -20.02
C GLU A 280 -22.73 8.21 -20.15
N VAL A 281 -22.08 7.91 -19.01
CA VAL A 281 -20.72 7.36 -18.95
C VAL A 281 -20.57 6.45 -17.74
N THR A 282 -19.75 5.42 -17.85
CA THR A 282 -19.31 4.63 -16.70
C THR A 282 -17.94 5.13 -16.28
N VAL A 283 -17.81 5.57 -15.02
CA VAL A 283 -16.59 6.19 -14.45
C VAL A 283 -16.10 5.42 -13.22
N LYS A 284 -14.80 5.42 -13.01
CA LYS A 284 -14.14 4.93 -11.79
C LYS A 284 -13.08 5.94 -11.38
N LEU A 285 -13.06 6.31 -10.09
CA LEU A 285 -12.05 7.15 -9.46
C LEU A 285 -11.01 6.27 -8.77
N ASP A 286 -9.77 6.73 -8.73
CA ASP A 286 -8.69 6.13 -7.93
C ASP A 286 -8.73 6.62 -6.47
N ASP A 287 -9.24 7.85 -6.26
CA ASP A 287 -9.35 8.50 -4.96
C ASP A 287 -10.69 9.26 -4.85
N GLU A 288 -11.48 8.91 -3.86
CA GLU A 288 -12.78 9.54 -3.59
C GLU A 288 -12.68 11.00 -3.09
N ALA A 289 -11.50 11.43 -2.62
CA ALA A 289 -11.26 12.83 -2.29
C ALA A 289 -11.29 13.76 -3.52
N GLY A 290 -11.13 13.18 -4.72
CA GLY A 290 -11.24 13.87 -5.99
C GLY A 290 -12.66 13.94 -6.54
N ALA A 291 -12.77 14.21 -7.84
CA ALA A 291 -14.04 14.20 -8.56
C ALA A 291 -13.86 13.94 -10.06
N ALA A 292 -14.72 13.12 -10.65
CA ALA A 292 -14.71 12.85 -12.08
C ALA A 292 -16.08 12.33 -12.55
N GLY A 293 -16.56 12.77 -13.71
CA GLY A 293 -17.86 12.34 -14.22
C GLY A 293 -18.25 12.98 -15.55
N LEU A 294 -19.53 13.37 -15.67
CA LEU A 294 -20.12 13.99 -16.87
C LEU A 294 -20.03 15.50 -16.83
N ALA A 295 -19.59 16.11 -17.93
CA ALA A 295 -19.84 17.50 -18.25
C ALA A 295 -20.92 17.58 -19.33
N PHE A 296 -21.80 18.56 -19.25
CA PHE A 296 -22.87 18.74 -20.24
C PHE A 296 -23.34 20.19 -20.34
N CYS A 297 -24.01 20.54 -21.41
CA CYS A 297 -24.36 21.90 -21.80
C CYS A 297 -23.14 22.83 -21.80
N SER A 298 -21.98 22.34 -22.28
CA SER A 298 -20.75 23.12 -22.31
C SER A 298 -20.71 24.04 -23.54
N ASP A 299 -20.29 25.29 -23.30
CA ASP A 299 -20.00 26.26 -24.37
C ASP A 299 -18.72 25.94 -25.16
N GLY A 300 -17.96 24.92 -24.74
CA GLY A 300 -16.67 24.55 -25.32
C GLY A 300 -15.49 25.30 -24.71
N ALA A 301 -15.71 26.03 -23.62
CA ALA A 301 -14.73 26.77 -22.81
C ALA A 301 -14.98 26.52 -21.32
N ASP A 302 -15.45 27.54 -20.57
CA ASP A 302 -15.53 27.50 -19.12
C ASP A 302 -16.93 27.18 -18.56
N MET A 303 -17.99 27.43 -19.33
CA MET A 303 -19.37 27.22 -18.86
C MET A 303 -19.82 25.79 -19.14
N HIS A 304 -20.33 25.11 -18.11
CA HIS A 304 -20.92 23.79 -18.22
C HIS A 304 -21.65 23.35 -16.94
N TYR A 305 -22.53 22.37 -17.02
CA TYR A 305 -22.91 21.58 -15.85
C TYR A 305 -21.93 20.42 -15.65
N GLY A 306 -21.77 20.02 -14.39
CA GLY A 306 -21.03 18.81 -14.01
C GLY A 306 -21.86 17.90 -13.12
N PHE A 307 -21.92 16.59 -13.44
CA PHE A 307 -22.48 15.57 -12.56
C PHE A 307 -21.43 14.50 -12.28
N TYR A 308 -21.02 14.38 -11.03
CA TYR A 308 -19.87 13.56 -10.62
C TYR A 308 -19.91 13.13 -9.17
N PRO A 309 -19.31 11.98 -8.80
CA PRO A 309 -18.99 11.62 -7.42
C PRO A 309 -17.84 12.45 -6.87
N THR A 310 -17.89 12.74 -5.57
CA THR A 310 -16.82 13.39 -4.78
C THR A 310 -17.06 13.18 -3.29
N GLY A 311 -16.03 12.75 -2.54
CA GLY A 311 -16.15 12.52 -1.09
C GLY A 311 -17.20 11.46 -0.72
N GLY A 312 -17.35 10.43 -1.55
CA GLY A 312 -18.36 9.38 -1.34
C GLY A 312 -19.82 9.81 -1.61
N LYS A 313 -20.04 11.05 -2.11
CA LYS A 313 -21.36 11.62 -2.47
C LYS A 313 -21.43 11.90 -3.95
N LEU A 314 -22.64 12.16 -4.45
CA LEU A 314 -22.89 12.63 -5.80
C LEU A 314 -23.16 14.13 -5.77
N ARG A 315 -22.65 14.85 -6.75
CA ARG A 315 -22.77 16.30 -6.85
C ARG A 315 -23.19 16.73 -8.25
N LEU A 316 -24.15 17.66 -8.30
CA LEU A 316 -24.53 18.41 -9.49
C LEU A 316 -24.05 19.84 -9.33
N THR A 317 -23.30 20.34 -10.31
CA THR A 317 -22.74 21.70 -10.29
C THR A 317 -23.01 22.44 -11.59
N ARG A 318 -22.95 23.77 -11.52
CA ARG A 318 -22.93 24.67 -12.67
C ARG A 318 -21.69 25.57 -12.57
N PHE A 319 -20.99 25.71 -13.68
CA PHE A 319 -19.90 26.66 -13.87
C PHE A 319 -20.39 27.71 -14.87
N ASP A 320 -20.49 28.96 -14.38
CA ASP A 320 -20.91 30.11 -15.18
C ASP A 320 -19.67 30.88 -15.72
N GLY A 321 -18.45 30.34 -15.51
CA GLY A 321 -17.17 30.93 -15.93
C GLY A 321 -15.95 30.18 -15.38
N ALA A 322 -14.80 30.86 -15.35
CA ALA A 322 -13.49 30.25 -15.10
C ALA A 322 -13.11 30.18 -13.62
N ASP A 323 -13.69 30.97 -12.74
CA ASP A 323 -13.23 31.17 -11.38
C ASP A 323 -14.16 30.62 -10.30
N ILE A 324 -13.75 30.70 -9.03
CA ILE A 324 -14.50 30.20 -7.88
C ILE A 324 -15.88 30.87 -7.72
N PHE A 325 -16.02 32.15 -8.08
CA PHE A 325 -17.26 32.92 -7.88
C PHE A 325 -18.33 32.50 -8.88
N THR A 326 -17.91 31.86 -9.98
CA THR A 326 -18.79 31.35 -11.05
C THR A 326 -19.15 29.87 -10.85
N TRP A 327 -18.61 29.20 -9.82
CA TRP A 327 -18.93 27.82 -9.47
C TRP A 327 -20.09 27.73 -8.48
N LYS A 328 -21.14 27.00 -8.85
CA LYS A 328 -22.33 26.79 -8.02
C LYS A 328 -22.55 25.30 -7.80
N ILE A 329 -22.75 24.89 -6.55
CA ILE A 329 -23.24 23.56 -6.19
C ILE A 329 -24.76 23.62 -6.20
N LEU A 330 -25.41 22.89 -7.11
CA LEU A 330 -26.85 22.86 -7.27
C LEU A 330 -27.48 21.76 -6.39
N ALA A 331 -26.82 20.59 -6.29
CA ALA A 331 -27.23 19.50 -5.43
C ALA A 331 -26.03 18.68 -4.97
N ASP A 332 -26.08 18.14 -3.75
CA ASP A 332 -25.05 17.30 -3.13
C ASP A 332 -25.72 16.29 -2.19
N ALA A 333 -25.66 14.98 -2.50
CA ALA A 333 -26.28 13.94 -1.68
C ALA A 333 -25.53 12.60 -1.77
N ALA A 334 -25.56 11.84 -0.68
CA ALA A 334 -25.17 10.44 -0.69
C ALA A 334 -26.24 9.58 -1.40
N SER A 335 -25.85 8.47 -1.98
CA SER A 335 -26.75 7.50 -2.60
C SER A 335 -26.22 6.09 -2.38
N GLU A 336 -27.07 5.20 -1.89
CA GLU A 336 -26.77 3.76 -1.76
C GLU A 336 -26.48 3.08 -3.11
N ALA A 337 -26.89 3.70 -4.21
CA ALA A 337 -26.61 3.19 -5.54
C ALA A 337 -25.19 3.53 -6.02
N TYR A 338 -24.50 4.51 -5.39
CA TYR A 338 -23.11 4.83 -5.68
C TYR A 338 -22.18 3.87 -4.94
N ARG A 339 -21.10 3.43 -5.61
CA ARG A 339 -20.12 2.45 -5.12
C ARG A 339 -18.75 3.07 -5.17
N PRO A 340 -18.25 3.64 -4.06
CA PRO A 340 -16.90 4.20 -4.00
C PRO A 340 -15.83 3.18 -4.42
N GLY A 341 -14.84 3.64 -5.22
CA GLY A 341 -13.74 2.79 -5.70
C GLY A 341 -14.10 1.77 -6.78
N ASP A 342 -15.36 1.69 -7.23
CA ASP A 342 -15.82 0.80 -8.29
C ASP A 342 -16.31 1.57 -9.53
N TRP A 343 -16.58 0.87 -10.60
CA TRP A 343 -17.21 1.43 -11.79
C TRP A 343 -18.67 1.81 -11.54
N ASN A 344 -19.01 3.10 -11.75
CA ASN A 344 -20.36 3.62 -11.61
C ASN A 344 -20.83 4.23 -12.92
N THR A 345 -22.05 3.90 -13.34
CA THR A 345 -22.68 4.48 -14.52
C THR A 345 -23.44 5.74 -14.10
N LEU A 346 -22.98 6.88 -14.60
CA LEU A 346 -23.65 8.17 -14.44
C LEU A 346 -24.45 8.48 -15.69
N ARG A 347 -25.69 8.92 -15.53
CA ARG A 347 -26.53 9.38 -16.63
C ARG A 347 -27.22 10.68 -16.25
N VAL A 348 -27.29 11.60 -17.20
CA VAL A 348 -28.10 12.82 -17.11
C VAL A 348 -29.15 12.81 -18.19
N ARG A 349 -30.36 13.29 -17.85
CA ARG A 349 -31.42 13.65 -18.79
C ARG A 349 -31.66 15.13 -18.66
N VAL A 350 -31.53 15.85 -19.77
CA VAL A 350 -31.76 17.30 -19.87
C VAL A 350 -33.06 17.50 -20.67
N ASP A 351 -34.03 18.11 -20.05
CA ASP A 351 -35.30 18.56 -20.63
C ASP A 351 -35.33 20.12 -20.66
N ASP A 352 -36.45 20.70 -21.12
CA ASP A 352 -36.56 22.18 -21.25
C ASP A 352 -36.32 22.93 -19.96
N GLU A 353 -36.71 22.40 -18.81
CA GLU A 353 -36.66 23.06 -17.51
C GLU A 353 -35.91 22.27 -16.43
N ARG A 354 -35.69 20.98 -16.65
CA ARG A 354 -35.24 20.06 -15.61
C ARG A 354 -34.02 19.24 -16.03
N ILE A 355 -33.17 19.01 -15.06
CA ILE A 355 -31.99 18.14 -15.13
C ILE A 355 -32.25 16.96 -14.18
N LYS A 356 -32.34 15.76 -14.72
CA LYS A 356 -32.45 14.52 -13.94
C LYS A 356 -31.14 13.77 -13.99
N CYS A 357 -30.61 13.42 -12.82
CA CYS A 357 -29.34 12.72 -12.68
C CYS A 357 -29.58 11.32 -12.10
N PHE A 358 -28.87 10.35 -12.68
CA PHE A 358 -28.99 8.93 -12.29
C PHE A 358 -27.59 8.36 -12.02
N VAL A 359 -27.47 7.50 -11.00
CA VAL A 359 -26.32 6.65 -10.78
C VAL A 359 -26.74 5.20 -10.75
N ASN A 360 -26.08 4.35 -11.54
CA ASN A 360 -26.37 2.91 -11.65
C ASN A 360 -27.88 2.61 -11.89
N GLY A 361 -28.54 3.47 -12.67
CA GLY A 361 -29.96 3.38 -13.01
C GLY A 361 -30.93 3.99 -11.99
N ARG A 362 -30.48 4.37 -10.77
CA ARG A 362 -31.32 5.01 -9.75
C ARG A 362 -31.25 6.53 -9.88
N GLN A 363 -32.40 7.21 -9.93
CA GLN A 363 -32.48 8.67 -9.92
C GLN A 363 -31.99 9.21 -8.57
N VAL A 364 -31.09 10.20 -8.59
CA VAL A 364 -30.52 10.86 -7.41
C VAL A 364 -30.87 12.32 -7.32
N PHE A 365 -30.96 13.01 -8.48
CA PHE A 365 -31.37 14.40 -8.53
C PHE A 365 -32.50 14.59 -9.57
N ASP A 366 -33.38 15.54 -9.29
CA ASP A 366 -34.37 16.10 -10.20
C ASP A 366 -34.40 17.60 -9.91
N PHE A 367 -33.64 18.37 -10.69
CA PHE A 367 -33.32 19.76 -10.41
C PHE A 367 -33.84 20.67 -11.52
N GLU A 368 -34.46 21.77 -11.16
CA GLU A 368 -34.93 22.80 -12.06
C GLU A 368 -33.87 23.85 -12.26
N ASP A 369 -33.23 23.84 -13.42
CA ASP A 369 -32.23 24.80 -13.85
C ASP A 369 -32.15 24.81 -15.39
N HIS A 370 -32.12 25.98 -15.99
CA HIS A 370 -32.13 26.18 -17.42
C HIS A 370 -31.18 27.31 -17.91
N GLU A 371 -30.26 27.72 -17.03
CA GLU A 371 -29.32 28.81 -17.34
C GLU A 371 -28.37 28.47 -18.49
N LEU A 372 -27.87 27.22 -18.53
CA LEU A 372 -27.04 26.75 -19.64
C LEU A 372 -27.86 25.79 -20.50
N ARG A 373 -27.97 26.07 -21.80
CA ARG A 373 -28.72 25.24 -22.74
C ARG A 373 -27.93 24.91 -23.98
N GLY A 374 -28.12 23.72 -24.49
CA GLY A 374 -27.40 23.20 -25.66
C GLY A 374 -25.92 23.02 -25.38
N GLY A 375 -25.07 23.23 -26.37
CA GLY A 375 -23.64 23.06 -26.23
C GLY A 375 -23.17 21.62 -26.40
N HIS A 376 -22.02 21.29 -25.80
CA HIS A 376 -21.41 19.97 -25.88
C HIS A 376 -21.59 19.18 -24.59
N ALA A 377 -21.54 17.86 -24.69
CA ALA A 377 -21.39 16.98 -23.53
C ALA A 377 -20.04 16.25 -23.60
N GLY A 378 -19.60 15.70 -22.47
CA GLY A 378 -18.32 15.00 -22.38
C GLY A 378 -18.01 14.61 -20.96
N LEU A 379 -16.71 14.57 -20.67
CA LEU A 379 -16.14 14.13 -19.40
C LEU A 379 -15.58 15.32 -18.63
N CYS A 380 -15.71 15.29 -17.31
CA CYS A 380 -15.05 16.27 -16.44
C CYS A 380 -14.26 15.58 -15.35
N LYS A 381 -13.23 16.28 -14.88
CA LYS A 381 -12.36 15.84 -13.81
C LYS A 381 -11.88 17.04 -13.00
N PHE A 382 -11.64 16.85 -11.71
CA PHE A 382 -11.18 17.90 -10.79
C PHE A 382 -10.04 17.38 -9.91
N ARG A 383 -9.25 18.30 -9.34
CA ARG A 383 -8.13 18.03 -8.43
C ARG A 383 -7.05 17.12 -9.06
N GLY A 384 -6.26 16.44 -8.22
CA GLY A 384 -5.24 15.47 -8.64
C GLY A 384 -5.75 14.06 -8.96
N THR A 385 -7.06 13.80 -8.85
CA THR A 385 -7.67 12.48 -9.08
C THR A 385 -7.33 11.92 -10.44
N LYS A 386 -6.95 10.65 -10.50
CA LYS A 386 -6.93 9.86 -11.72
C LYS A 386 -8.30 9.21 -11.89
N ALA A 387 -8.79 9.17 -13.10
CA ALA A 387 -10.08 8.54 -13.38
C ALA A 387 -10.07 7.80 -14.72
N GLY A 388 -10.80 6.69 -14.76
CA GLY A 388 -11.10 5.95 -15.99
C GLY A 388 -12.55 6.11 -16.39
N TYR A 389 -12.81 6.20 -17.71
CA TYR A 389 -14.16 6.32 -18.27
C TYR A 389 -14.34 5.32 -19.39
N LYS A 390 -15.53 4.73 -19.47
CA LYS A 390 -15.91 3.82 -20.56
C LYS A 390 -17.37 3.96 -20.93
N GLY A 391 -17.72 3.59 -22.16
CA GLY A 391 -19.09 3.52 -22.61
C GLY A 391 -19.80 4.88 -22.65
N PHE A 392 -19.08 5.98 -22.99
CA PHE A 392 -19.74 7.27 -23.20
C PHE A 392 -20.75 7.16 -24.32
N ARG A 393 -21.97 7.61 -24.04
CA ARG A 393 -23.09 7.63 -25.00
C ARG A 393 -23.87 8.93 -24.86
N ILE A 394 -24.38 9.43 -25.98
CA ILE A 394 -25.24 10.59 -26.03
C ILE A 394 -26.35 10.37 -27.07
N GLY A 395 -27.54 10.91 -26.86
CA GLY A 395 -28.67 10.78 -27.80
C GLY A 395 -29.95 11.35 -27.23
N LYS A 396 -31.03 11.36 -28.04
CA LYS A 396 -32.34 11.87 -27.62
C LYS A 396 -32.97 11.04 -26.48
N SER A 397 -32.71 9.75 -26.47
CA SER A 397 -33.12 8.83 -25.40
C SER A 397 -32.12 7.65 -25.39
N LEU A 398 -31.49 7.42 -24.23
CA LEU A 398 -30.61 6.28 -23.99
C LEU A 398 -31.33 5.19 -23.20
N THR A 399 -32.66 5.19 -23.19
CA THR A 399 -33.42 4.17 -22.45
C THR A 399 -32.96 2.80 -22.93
N GLU A 400 -32.24 2.11 -22.07
CA GLU A 400 -32.12 0.65 -22.23
C GLU A 400 -33.52 0.09 -22.33
N LYS A 401 -33.73 -0.86 -23.24
CA LYS A 401 -34.93 -1.72 -23.16
C LYS A 401 -35.00 -2.21 -21.73
N THR A 402 -36.04 -1.84 -20.98
CA THR A 402 -36.24 -2.35 -19.64
C THR A 402 -36.12 -3.87 -19.74
N PRO A 403 -35.21 -4.50 -19.02
CA PRO A 403 -35.05 -5.94 -19.13
C PRO A 403 -36.41 -6.59 -18.88
N ASP A 404 -36.77 -7.53 -19.70
CA ASP A 404 -38.02 -8.30 -19.47
C ASP A 404 -37.92 -8.90 -18.03
N PRO A 405 -38.80 -8.49 -17.10
CA PRO A 405 -38.77 -8.99 -15.73
C PRO A 405 -38.92 -10.51 -15.65
N ALA A 406 -39.66 -11.11 -16.59
CA ALA A 406 -39.83 -12.55 -16.66
C ALA A 406 -38.53 -13.25 -17.09
N LEU A 407 -37.84 -12.69 -18.09
CA LEU A 407 -36.52 -13.20 -18.50
C LEU A 407 -35.49 -13.04 -17.38
N ALA A 408 -35.45 -11.89 -16.71
CA ALA A 408 -34.53 -11.67 -15.57
C ALA A 408 -34.81 -12.67 -14.43
N ALA A 409 -36.05 -12.98 -14.13
CA ALA A 409 -36.43 -13.99 -13.14
C ALA A 409 -35.99 -15.41 -13.56
N THR A 410 -36.15 -15.76 -14.84
CA THR A 410 -35.68 -17.04 -15.40
C THR A 410 -34.16 -17.20 -15.29
N LEU A 411 -33.41 -16.14 -15.64
CA LEU A 411 -31.95 -16.14 -15.54
C LEU A 411 -31.49 -16.26 -14.09
N ARG A 412 -32.11 -15.54 -13.14
CA ARG A 412 -31.84 -15.68 -11.71
C ARG A 412 -32.11 -17.10 -11.20
N LYS A 413 -33.23 -17.70 -11.60
CA LYS A 413 -33.58 -19.06 -11.21
C LYS A 413 -32.54 -20.07 -11.72
N SER A 414 -32.18 -20.03 -13.00
CA SER A 414 -31.20 -20.91 -13.61
C SER A 414 -29.83 -20.82 -12.87
N MET A 415 -29.44 -19.60 -12.50
CA MET A 415 -28.22 -19.37 -11.74
C MET A 415 -28.27 -19.91 -10.30
N ASP A 416 -29.41 -19.75 -9.62
CA ASP A 416 -29.61 -20.29 -8.26
C ASP A 416 -29.64 -21.82 -8.26
N GLU A 417 -30.21 -22.44 -9.28
CA GLU A 417 -30.17 -23.89 -9.48
C GLU A 417 -28.75 -24.41 -9.74
N PHE A 418 -27.96 -23.69 -10.54
CA PHE A 418 -26.55 -24.00 -10.74
C PHE A 418 -25.76 -23.88 -9.43
N LEU A 419 -25.90 -22.77 -8.71
CA LEU A 419 -25.18 -22.53 -7.45
C LEU A 419 -25.56 -23.53 -6.35
N SER A 420 -26.77 -24.09 -6.40
CA SER A 420 -27.21 -25.14 -5.48
C SER A 420 -26.87 -26.56 -5.94
N GLY A 421 -26.16 -26.71 -7.06
CA GLY A 421 -25.77 -28.00 -7.62
C GLY A 421 -26.89 -28.79 -8.28
N LYS A 422 -28.03 -28.18 -8.53
CA LYS A 422 -29.21 -28.83 -9.16
C LYS A 422 -29.12 -28.92 -10.68
N THR A 423 -28.40 -27.99 -11.29
CA THR A 423 -28.24 -27.88 -12.73
C THR A 423 -26.78 -27.89 -13.13
N PRO A 424 -26.35 -28.66 -14.16
CA PRO A 424 -25.00 -28.64 -14.70
C PRO A 424 -24.65 -27.25 -15.28
N ARG A 425 -23.35 -26.91 -15.25
CA ARG A 425 -22.86 -25.65 -15.79
C ARG A 425 -23.22 -25.44 -17.26
N SER A 426 -23.18 -26.49 -18.08
CA SER A 426 -23.54 -26.43 -19.51
C SER A 426 -24.94 -25.96 -19.74
N GLU A 427 -25.93 -26.52 -19.03
CA GLU A 427 -27.33 -26.19 -19.11
C GLU A 427 -27.62 -24.77 -18.61
N ALA A 428 -27.02 -24.38 -17.49
CA ALA A 428 -27.13 -23.02 -16.99
C ALA A 428 -26.54 -22.02 -18.00
N MET A 429 -25.40 -22.35 -18.65
CA MET A 429 -24.80 -21.49 -19.68
C MET A 429 -25.68 -21.35 -20.94
N GLU A 430 -26.35 -22.40 -21.39
CA GLU A 430 -27.32 -22.28 -22.49
C GLU A 430 -28.39 -21.25 -22.18
N THR A 431 -29.00 -21.33 -21.00
CA THR A 431 -30.01 -20.35 -20.55
C THR A 431 -29.45 -18.94 -20.50
N LEU A 432 -28.24 -18.76 -19.94
CA LEU A 432 -27.59 -17.45 -19.80
C LEU A 432 -27.17 -16.84 -21.15
N LEU A 433 -26.88 -17.64 -22.17
CA LEU A 433 -26.51 -17.18 -23.49
C LEU A 433 -27.67 -16.63 -24.31
N HIS A 434 -28.92 -16.83 -23.90
CA HIS A 434 -30.09 -16.20 -24.59
C HIS A 434 -30.08 -14.68 -24.54
N ASP A 435 -29.59 -14.08 -23.43
CA ASP A 435 -29.33 -12.64 -23.32
C ASP A 435 -28.00 -12.41 -22.49
N PRO A 436 -26.87 -12.41 -23.16
CA PRO A 436 -25.57 -12.25 -22.46
C PRO A 436 -25.45 -10.93 -21.72
N ALA A 437 -26.09 -9.86 -22.16
CA ALA A 437 -25.97 -8.55 -21.50
C ALA A 437 -26.77 -8.55 -20.18
N LEU A 438 -28.02 -9.03 -20.19
CA LEU A 438 -28.82 -9.16 -18.99
C LEU A 438 -28.24 -10.20 -18.03
N SER A 439 -27.75 -11.34 -18.55
CA SER A 439 -27.10 -12.39 -17.76
C SER A 439 -25.88 -11.89 -17.00
N ARG A 440 -25.01 -11.08 -17.64
CA ARG A 440 -23.87 -10.46 -16.95
C ARG A 440 -24.30 -9.57 -15.80
N ARG A 441 -25.37 -8.79 -15.96
CA ARG A 441 -25.91 -7.94 -14.88
C ARG A 441 -26.43 -8.78 -13.72
N VAL A 442 -27.23 -9.81 -13.99
CA VAL A 442 -27.79 -10.71 -12.99
C VAL A 442 -26.66 -11.46 -12.25
N LEU A 443 -25.63 -11.92 -12.97
CA LEU A 443 -24.45 -12.58 -12.38
C LEU A 443 -23.67 -11.60 -11.47
N ASP A 444 -23.48 -10.36 -11.90
CA ASP A 444 -22.77 -9.35 -11.09
C ASP A 444 -23.56 -8.99 -9.81
N GLU A 445 -24.88 -8.80 -9.90
CA GLU A 445 -25.79 -8.60 -8.76
C GLU A 445 -25.66 -9.76 -7.75
N LYS A 446 -25.68 -11.01 -8.25
CA LYS A 446 -25.60 -12.20 -7.40
C LYS A 446 -24.22 -12.32 -6.74
N ARG A 447 -23.14 -12.12 -7.50
CA ARG A 447 -21.78 -12.13 -6.99
C ARG A 447 -21.64 -11.12 -5.85
N LYS A 448 -22.08 -9.87 -6.04
CA LYS A 448 -22.04 -8.82 -5.02
C LYS A 448 -22.84 -9.20 -3.76
N SER A 449 -24.03 -9.75 -3.94
CA SER A 449 -24.84 -10.24 -2.81
C SER A 449 -24.13 -11.36 -2.03
N LEU A 450 -23.48 -12.29 -2.72
CA LEU A 450 -22.73 -13.37 -2.07
C LEU A 450 -21.47 -12.85 -1.36
N GLU A 451 -20.75 -11.89 -1.95
CA GLU A 451 -19.59 -11.24 -1.35
C GLU A 451 -19.98 -10.47 -0.08
N GLN A 452 -21.10 -9.73 -0.10
CA GLN A 452 -21.64 -9.06 1.09
C GLN A 452 -21.97 -10.06 2.20
N ARG A 453 -22.67 -11.16 1.87
CA ARG A 453 -22.98 -12.23 2.85
C ARG A 453 -21.71 -12.87 3.42
N ALA A 454 -20.69 -13.13 2.57
CA ALA A 454 -19.43 -13.67 3.02
C ALA A 454 -18.70 -12.70 3.95
N THR A 455 -18.77 -11.41 3.67
CA THR A 455 -18.20 -10.38 4.55
C THR A 455 -18.91 -10.35 5.91
N SER A 456 -20.26 -10.33 5.91
CA SER A 456 -21.05 -10.37 7.16
C SER A 456 -20.79 -11.63 7.98
N LEU A 457 -20.59 -12.78 7.34
CA LEU A 457 -20.23 -14.02 8.04
C LEU A 457 -18.84 -13.94 8.69
N ARG A 458 -17.83 -13.36 8.01
CA ARG A 458 -16.50 -13.15 8.60
C ARG A 458 -16.54 -12.17 9.78
N GLU A 459 -17.37 -11.13 9.68
CA GLU A 459 -17.59 -10.19 10.79
C GLU A 459 -18.24 -10.91 11.99
N MET A 460 -19.27 -11.71 11.75
CA MET A 460 -19.88 -12.52 12.82
C MET A 460 -18.90 -13.53 13.44
N GLU A 461 -18.06 -14.18 12.65
CA GLU A 461 -17.03 -15.10 13.14
C GLU A 461 -16.02 -14.37 14.02
N ARG A 462 -15.57 -13.19 13.60
CA ARG A 462 -14.69 -12.34 14.39
C ARG A 462 -15.36 -11.90 15.71
N ASP A 463 -16.61 -11.45 15.65
CA ASP A 463 -17.36 -10.99 16.83
C ASP A 463 -17.57 -12.13 17.81
N LEU A 464 -17.87 -13.33 17.31
CA LEU A 464 -18.01 -14.54 18.12
C LEU A 464 -16.70 -14.88 18.84
N HIS A 465 -15.58 -14.86 18.08
CA HIS A 465 -14.24 -15.10 18.64
C HIS A 465 -13.89 -14.07 19.72
N CYS A 466 -13.98 -12.78 19.40
CA CYS A 466 -13.69 -11.68 20.32
C CYS A 466 -14.59 -11.76 21.58
N GLY A 467 -15.88 -12.06 21.41
CA GLY A 467 -16.82 -12.22 22.51
C GLY A 467 -16.51 -13.43 23.41
N ALA A 468 -16.08 -14.54 22.82
CA ALA A 468 -15.66 -15.72 23.58
C ALA A 468 -14.40 -15.43 24.42
N VAL A 469 -13.39 -14.81 23.81
CA VAL A 469 -12.16 -14.41 24.49
C VAL A 469 -12.44 -13.40 25.60
N ALA A 470 -13.30 -12.41 25.34
CA ALA A 470 -13.68 -11.41 26.34
C ALA A 470 -14.34 -12.03 27.58
N ARG A 471 -15.22 -13.01 27.39
CA ARG A 471 -15.84 -13.75 28.49
C ARG A 471 -14.83 -14.57 29.28
N GLU A 472 -13.93 -15.29 28.59
CA GLU A 472 -12.88 -16.07 29.25
C GLU A 472 -11.95 -15.17 30.08
N LEU A 473 -11.56 -13.99 29.52
CA LEU A 473 -10.73 -13.03 30.24
C LEU A 473 -11.47 -12.44 31.44
N ALA A 474 -12.75 -12.09 31.31
CA ALA A 474 -13.55 -11.58 32.39
C ALA A 474 -13.71 -12.64 33.51
N ASP A 475 -13.89 -13.91 33.18
CA ASP A 475 -13.93 -15.02 34.14
C ASP A 475 -12.60 -15.15 34.89
N GLN A 476 -11.46 -15.10 34.20
CA GLN A 476 -10.15 -15.13 34.84
C GLN A 476 -9.95 -13.95 35.81
N LEU A 477 -10.37 -12.75 35.44
CA LEU A 477 -10.23 -11.53 36.23
C LEU A 477 -11.29 -11.37 37.33
N SER A 478 -12.31 -12.22 37.37
CA SER A 478 -13.27 -12.31 38.50
C SER A 478 -12.74 -13.06 39.71
N LYS A 479 -11.64 -13.81 39.54
CA LYS A 479 -10.98 -14.54 40.62
C LYS A 479 -10.24 -13.56 41.55
N PRO A 480 -9.99 -13.96 42.82
CA PRO A 480 -9.10 -13.21 43.69
C PRO A 480 -7.72 -13.00 43.03
N ASP A 481 -7.09 -11.87 43.30
CA ASP A 481 -5.84 -11.44 42.62
C ASP A 481 -4.72 -12.49 42.73
N GLU A 482 -4.63 -13.18 43.89
CA GLU A 482 -3.65 -14.24 44.15
C GLU A 482 -3.87 -15.49 43.27
N LYS A 483 -5.11 -15.73 42.83
CA LYS A 483 -5.50 -16.89 42.01
C LYS A 483 -5.57 -16.54 40.49
N THR A 484 -5.45 -15.28 40.12
CA THR A 484 -5.47 -14.84 38.77
C THR A 484 -4.10 -15.08 38.12
N ASP A 485 -4.07 -15.80 37.02
CA ASP A 485 -2.87 -15.97 36.17
C ASP A 485 -2.75 -14.76 35.24
N LEU A 486 -1.84 -13.86 35.58
CA LEU A 486 -1.64 -12.58 34.83
C LEU A 486 -1.13 -12.84 33.44
N LEU A 487 -0.22 -13.81 33.22
CA LEU A 487 0.30 -14.16 31.92
C LEU A 487 -0.80 -14.73 31.01
N ARG A 488 -1.65 -15.62 31.55
CA ARG A 488 -2.81 -16.12 30.81
C ARG A 488 -3.73 -14.98 30.37
N CYS A 489 -4.03 -14.05 31.26
CA CYS A 489 -4.86 -12.88 30.92
C CYS A 489 -4.22 -12.01 29.83
N ALA A 490 -2.92 -11.79 29.87
CA ALA A 490 -2.21 -11.05 28.83
C ALA A 490 -2.18 -11.80 27.47
N LEU A 491 -2.00 -13.13 27.49
CA LEU A 491 -2.09 -13.98 26.30
C LEU A 491 -3.50 -14.02 25.71
N LEU A 492 -4.55 -13.92 26.53
CA LEU A 492 -5.93 -13.79 26.04
C LEU A 492 -6.15 -12.48 25.29
N ILE A 493 -5.50 -11.38 25.69
CA ILE A 493 -5.51 -10.13 24.88
C ILE A 493 -4.85 -10.37 23.52
N SER A 494 -3.72 -11.08 23.49
CA SER A 494 -3.06 -11.43 22.22
C SER A 494 -3.96 -12.32 21.35
N ARG A 495 -4.64 -13.32 21.95
CA ARG A 495 -5.56 -14.21 21.25
C ARG A 495 -6.82 -13.50 20.74
N HIS A 496 -7.26 -12.42 21.38
CA HIS A 496 -8.37 -11.60 20.90
C HIS A 496 -8.14 -11.09 19.46
N ASP A 497 -6.91 -10.76 19.12
CA ASP A 497 -6.54 -10.26 17.79
C ASP A 497 -5.96 -11.34 16.87
N ASN A 498 -5.47 -12.44 17.43
CA ASN A 498 -4.95 -13.59 16.71
C ASN A 498 -5.67 -14.89 17.11
N PRO A 499 -6.73 -15.28 16.39
CA PRO A 499 -7.52 -16.48 16.73
C PRO A 499 -6.73 -17.79 16.77
N GLU A 500 -5.59 -17.86 16.06
CA GLU A 500 -4.76 -19.06 15.96
C GLU A 500 -3.75 -19.21 17.11
N LEU A 501 -3.69 -18.23 18.03
CA LEU A 501 -2.74 -18.25 19.13
C LEU A 501 -3.00 -19.40 20.11
N ASP A 502 -2.04 -20.33 20.23
CA ASP A 502 -2.06 -21.40 21.25
C ASP A 502 -1.54 -20.85 22.60
N VAL A 503 -2.47 -20.37 23.43
CA VAL A 503 -2.18 -19.84 24.78
C VAL A 503 -1.46 -20.88 25.64
N GLU A 504 -1.85 -22.15 25.57
CA GLU A 504 -1.28 -23.22 26.41
C GLU A 504 0.18 -23.51 26.04
N ASN A 505 0.55 -23.33 24.76
CA ASN A 505 1.93 -23.48 24.33
C ASN A 505 2.84 -22.43 24.98
N TYR A 506 2.41 -21.15 24.96
CA TYR A 506 3.18 -20.07 25.61
C TYR A 506 3.27 -20.24 27.12
N LEU A 507 2.18 -20.70 27.78
CA LEU A 507 2.19 -20.97 29.21
C LEU A 507 3.14 -22.12 29.59
N ARG A 508 3.24 -23.17 28.75
CA ARG A 508 4.23 -24.25 28.92
C ARG A 508 5.65 -23.76 28.77
N GLY A 509 5.93 -22.99 27.69
CA GLY A 509 7.25 -22.40 27.46
C GLY A 509 7.69 -21.47 28.58
N PHE A 510 6.78 -20.67 29.11
CA PHE A 510 7.05 -19.80 30.24
C PHE A 510 7.28 -20.58 31.54
N SER A 511 6.59 -21.70 31.74
CA SER A 511 6.84 -22.59 32.87
C SER A 511 8.23 -23.22 32.83
N GLN A 512 8.71 -23.58 31.62
CA GLN A 512 10.07 -24.06 31.43
C GLN A 512 11.12 -22.99 31.80
N MET A 513 10.88 -21.70 31.44
CA MET A 513 11.74 -20.60 31.89
C MET A 513 11.79 -20.48 33.41
N ALA A 514 10.68 -20.65 34.10
CA ALA A 514 10.65 -20.66 35.56
C ALA A 514 11.39 -21.87 36.15
N ASP A 515 11.26 -23.05 35.53
CA ASP A 515 11.94 -24.28 35.97
C ASP A 515 13.48 -24.17 35.86
N GLU A 516 14.01 -23.38 34.95
CA GLU A 516 15.47 -23.10 34.85
C GLU A 516 16.03 -22.42 36.11
N LEU A 517 15.20 -21.65 36.82
CA LEU A 517 15.56 -20.97 38.06
C LEU A 517 15.16 -21.72 39.33
N LYS A 518 14.45 -22.85 39.20
CA LYS A 518 13.96 -23.62 40.31
C LYS A 518 15.12 -24.27 41.06
N GLY A 519 15.23 -23.93 42.36
CA GLY A 519 16.34 -24.40 43.19
C GLY A 519 17.61 -23.53 43.16
N ASP A 520 17.59 -22.40 42.41
CA ASP A 520 18.67 -21.41 42.46
C ASP A 520 18.80 -20.84 43.88
N ALA A 521 20.03 -20.89 44.44
CA ALA A 521 20.28 -20.51 45.81
C ALA A 521 19.99 -19.03 46.09
N GLU A 522 20.13 -18.14 45.09
CA GLU A 522 19.88 -16.71 45.25
C GLU A 522 18.37 -16.42 45.42
N ILE A 523 17.50 -17.22 44.79
CA ILE A 523 16.05 -17.10 44.91
C ILE A 523 15.60 -17.42 46.36
N GLN A 524 16.33 -18.28 47.08
CA GLN A 524 15.99 -18.71 48.44
C GLN A 524 16.47 -17.77 49.55
N LYS A 525 17.34 -16.77 49.21
CA LYS A 525 17.96 -15.85 50.18
C LYS A 525 17.08 -14.69 50.62
N GLY A 526 15.97 -14.43 49.93
CA GLY A 526 15.06 -13.31 50.18
C GLY A 526 14.67 -12.58 48.89
N THR A 527 13.79 -11.59 49.00
CA THR A 527 13.20 -10.92 47.83
C THR A 527 14.24 -10.13 47.04
N LEU A 528 15.12 -9.37 47.69
CA LEU A 528 16.13 -8.55 46.98
C LEU A 528 17.13 -9.42 46.18
N PRO A 529 17.78 -10.45 46.77
CA PRO A 529 18.64 -11.36 45.99
C PRO A 529 17.91 -12.02 44.83
N ALA A 530 16.66 -12.45 45.07
CA ALA A 530 15.83 -13.06 44.02
C ALA A 530 15.54 -12.10 42.86
N MET A 531 15.20 -10.84 43.15
CA MET A 531 14.99 -9.83 42.11
C MET A 531 16.26 -9.49 41.35
N GLN A 532 17.43 -9.46 41.98
CA GLN A 532 18.72 -9.32 41.32
C GLN A 532 19.02 -10.52 40.41
N ARG A 533 18.68 -11.72 40.86
CA ARG A 533 18.81 -12.94 40.04
C ARG A 533 17.86 -12.93 38.85
N LEU A 534 16.61 -12.47 38.99
CA LEU A 534 15.66 -12.29 37.91
C LEU A 534 16.13 -11.27 36.89
N LYS A 535 16.65 -10.13 37.34
CA LYS A 535 17.28 -9.14 36.46
C LYS A 535 18.35 -9.79 35.57
N LYS A 536 19.30 -10.51 36.17
CA LYS A 536 20.37 -11.19 35.43
C LYS A 536 19.80 -12.20 34.44
N PHE A 537 18.80 -12.97 34.85
CA PHE A 537 18.17 -13.98 33.98
C PHE A 537 17.45 -13.35 32.81
N LEU A 538 16.57 -12.39 33.04
CA LEU A 538 15.76 -11.79 31.99
C LEU A 538 16.58 -10.93 31.02
N PHE A 539 17.36 -9.98 31.53
CA PHE A 539 17.97 -8.96 30.72
C PHE A 539 19.40 -9.30 30.24
N GLU A 540 20.16 -10.07 31.04
CA GLU A 540 21.54 -10.40 30.68
C GLU A 540 21.68 -11.80 30.04
N GLN A 541 20.87 -12.80 30.46
CA GLN A 541 20.93 -14.17 29.94
C GLN A 541 19.93 -14.46 28.83
N ASN A 542 18.71 -13.90 28.91
CA ASN A 542 17.64 -14.12 27.94
C ASN A 542 17.41 -12.93 26.99
N GLY A 543 18.14 -11.82 27.15
CA GLY A 543 18.16 -10.71 26.20
C GLY A 543 16.87 -9.89 26.13
N PHE A 544 15.98 -9.94 27.14
CA PHE A 544 14.83 -9.05 27.18
C PHE A 544 15.25 -7.59 27.28
N HIS A 545 14.57 -6.70 26.55
CA HIS A 545 14.88 -5.27 26.57
C HIS A 545 13.67 -4.42 26.22
N GLY A 546 13.73 -3.14 26.55
CA GLY A 546 12.71 -2.17 26.19
C GLY A 546 12.81 -1.73 24.73
N SER A 547 11.70 -1.68 24.03
CA SER A 547 11.63 -1.16 22.66
C SER A 547 11.85 0.34 22.64
N ARG A 548 12.99 0.78 22.08
CA ARG A 548 13.38 2.19 22.01
C ARG A 548 13.22 2.79 20.60
N GLN A 549 13.39 1.98 19.57
CA GLN A 549 13.29 2.42 18.17
C GLN A 549 11.85 2.31 17.65
N ASP A 550 11.17 1.24 18.01
CA ASP A 550 9.80 0.92 17.58
C ASP A 550 8.81 0.92 18.75
N PHE A 551 8.94 1.89 19.68
CA PHE A 551 8.08 1.97 20.87
C PHE A 551 6.60 1.89 20.55
N ASP A 552 6.21 2.47 19.41
CA ASP A 552 4.83 2.51 18.94
C ASP A 552 4.36 1.27 18.18
N SER A 553 5.19 0.25 17.98
CA SER A 553 4.77 -1.01 17.35
C SER A 553 3.69 -1.71 18.19
N ARG A 554 2.64 -2.21 17.53
CA ARG A 554 1.58 -3.01 18.19
C ARG A 554 2.13 -4.29 18.80
N SER A 555 3.15 -4.91 18.19
CA SER A 555 3.81 -6.13 18.66
C SER A 555 4.28 -6.01 20.11
N ASN A 556 4.78 -4.85 20.51
CA ASN A 556 5.23 -4.57 21.87
C ASN A 556 4.13 -4.66 22.94
N SER A 557 2.85 -4.59 22.53
CA SER A 557 1.68 -4.69 23.42
C SER A 557 1.14 -6.12 23.55
N TYR A 558 1.59 -7.07 22.69
CA TYR A 558 1.18 -8.46 22.73
C TYR A 558 2.23 -9.32 23.42
N ILE A 559 1.84 -9.95 24.52
CA ILE A 559 2.78 -10.69 25.37
C ILE A 559 3.44 -11.89 24.67
N ASN A 560 2.77 -12.52 23.72
CA ASN A 560 3.36 -13.58 22.90
C ASN A 560 4.50 -13.05 22.03
N GLU A 561 4.32 -11.90 21.34
CA GLU A 561 5.35 -11.24 20.52
C GLU A 561 6.56 -10.87 21.39
N VAL A 562 6.29 -10.30 22.59
CA VAL A 562 7.36 -9.95 23.54
C VAL A 562 8.13 -11.17 24.04
N LEU A 563 7.47 -12.31 24.21
CA LEU A 563 8.13 -13.58 24.58
C LEU A 563 8.99 -14.13 23.43
N ASP A 564 8.55 -13.93 22.18
CA ASP A 564 9.27 -14.39 21.00
C ASP A 564 10.45 -13.48 20.65
N ASP A 565 10.22 -12.16 20.59
CA ASP A 565 11.16 -11.15 20.13
C ASP A 565 12.11 -10.62 21.23
N ARG A 566 11.78 -10.87 22.50
CA ARG A 566 12.49 -10.37 23.69
C ARG A 566 12.43 -8.83 23.83
N GLU A 567 11.63 -8.15 23.03
CA GLU A 567 11.46 -6.71 23.03
C GLU A 567 10.04 -6.32 23.44
N GLY A 568 9.87 -5.32 24.32
CA GLY A 568 8.53 -4.98 24.81
C GLY A 568 8.39 -3.60 25.45
N LEU A 569 7.15 -3.28 25.80
CA LEU A 569 6.80 -2.09 26.58
C LEU A 569 7.11 -2.28 28.08
N PRO A 570 7.21 -1.18 28.86
CA PRO A 570 7.37 -1.29 30.31
C PRO A 570 6.35 -2.22 30.97
N ILE A 571 5.09 -2.19 30.55
CA ILE A 571 4.02 -3.00 31.12
C ILE A 571 4.13 -4.49 30.75
N THR A 572 4.47 -4.82 29.50
CA THR A 572 4.59 -6.21 29.06
C THR A 572 5.80 -6.90 29.67
N LEU A 573 6.94 -6.20 29.74
CA LEU A 573 8.14 -6.68 30.44
C LEU A 573 7.91 -6.84 31.95
N SER A 574 7.12 -5.93 32.57
CA SER A 574 6.75 -6.06 33.99
C SER A 574 5.89 -7.28 34.23
N ILE A 575 4.93 -7.60 33.35
CA ILE A 575 4.10 -8.82 33.47
C ILE A 575 4.98 -10.06 33.47
N ILE A 576 5.96 -10.14 32.55
CA ILE A 576 6.90 -11.25 32.48
C ILE A 576 7.68 -11.39 33.81
N CYS A 577 8.20 -10.29 34.35
CA CYS A 577 8.96 -10.28 35.58
C CYS A 577 8.08 -10.67 36.81
N ILE A 578 6.90 -10.08 36.93
CA ILE A 578 5.92 -10.36 38.05
C ILE A 578 5.49 -11.80 38.01
N GLU A 579 5.13 -12.32 36.84
CA GLU A 579 4.62 -13.69 36.72
C GLU A 579 5.76 -14.70 36.93
N LEU A 580 6.98 -14.41 36.49
CA LEU A 580 8.13 -15.26 36.78
C LEU A 580 8.43 -15.29 38.28
N ALA A 581 8.39 -14.12 38.95
CA ALA A 581 8.52 -14.04 40.40
C ALA A 581 7.44 -14.85 41.13
N SER A 582 6.21 -14.73 40.68
CA SER A 582 5.06 -15.49 41.23
C SER A 582 5.26 -17.01 41.12
N ARG A 583 5.69 -17.52 39.96
CA ARG A 583 5.95 -18.95 39.73
C ARG A 583 7.12 -19.51 40.54
N LEU A 584 8.09 -18.66 40.85
CA LEU A 584 9.22 -19.00 41.70
C LEU A 584 8.93 -18.85 43.21
N GLY A 585 7.69 -18.41 43.57
CA GLY A 585 7.28 -18.23 44.95
C GLY A 585 7.87 -17.01 45.65
N ILE A 586 8.42 -16.05 44.89
CA ILE A 586 8.95 -14.78 45.40
C ILE A 586 7.75 -13.91 45.80
N LYS A 587 7.72 -13.54 47.08
CA LYS A 587 6.59 -12.78 47.69
C LYS A 587 6.82 -11.28 47.59
N ASN A 588 5.75 -10.50 47.78
CA ASN A 588 5.77 -9.04 47.84
C ASN A 588 6.31 -8.36 46.56
N VAL A 589 6.04 -8.95 45.40
CA VAL A 589 6.33 -8.39 44.10
C VAL A 589 5.03 -7.96 43.44
N ALA A 590 4.97 -6.72 42.89
CA ALA A 590 3.76 -6.16 42.31
C ALA A 590 4.10 -5.14 41.21
N GLY A 591 3.13 -4.82 40.36
CA GLY A 591 3.25 -3.75 39.39
C GLY A 591 3.01 -2.37 40.00
N ILE A 592 3.88 -1.40 39.73
CA ILE A 592 3.73 -0.01 40.17
C ILE A 592 3.39 0.87 38.94
N PRO A 593 2.16 1.40 38.88
CA PRO A 593 1.64 2.11 37.70
C PRO A 593 2.05 3.60 37.73
N LEU A 594 3.34 3.91 37.68
CA LEU A 594 3.79 5.30 37.62
C LEU A 594 3.34 5.99 36.33
N PRO A 595 3.15 7.32 36.34
CA PRO A 595 2.89 8.09 35.13
C PRO A 595 4.00 7.84 34.09
N THR A 596 3.63 7.69 32.82
CA THR A 596 4.55 7.44 31.70
C THR A 596 5.38 6.15 31.76
N ARG A 597 5.56 5.52 32.94
CA ARG A 597 6.31 4.27 33.14
C ARG A 597 5.55 3.27 34.01
N PHE A 598 5.69 1.99 33.69
CA PHE A 598 5.20 0.90 34.52
C PHE A 598 6.42 0.13 35.04
N MET A 599 6.56 -0.04 36.36
CA MET A 599 7.72 -0.64 36.98
C MET A 599 7.33 -1.84 37.85
N VAL A 600 8.30 -2.69 38.19
CA VAL A 600 8.11 -3.80 39.11
C VAL A 600 8.56 -3.36 40.50
N GLY A 601 7.59 -3.26 41.40
CA GLY A 601 7.84 -3.02 42.83
C GLY A 601 8.10 -4.31 43.60
N TYR A 602 9.00 -4.28 44.57
CA TYR A 602 9.31 -5.41 45.45
C TYR A 602 9.75 -4.92 46.82
N ARG A 603 9.52 -5.75 47.88
CA ARG A 603 9.91 -5.48 49.25
C ARG A 603 10.11 -6.77 50.03
N GLU A 604 10.91 -6.77 51.11
CA GLU A 604 11.17 -7.96 51.90
C GLU A 604 9.95 -8.31 52.76
N LYS A 605 9.39 -7.33 53.44
CA LYS A 605 8.22 -7.53 54.33
C LYS A 605 7.07 -6.64 53.90
N PRO A 606 5.83 -6.99 54.17
CA PRO A 606 4.66 -6.20 53.81
C PRO A 606 4.65 -4.76 54.35
N GLU A 607 5.31 -4.50 55.47
CA GLU A 607 5.45 -3.19 56.11
C GLU A 607 6.56 -2.31 55.51
N ASP A 608 7.47 -2.90 54.75
CA ASP A 608 8.60 -2.14 54.15
C ASP A 608 8.13 -1.28 52.98
N GLU A 609 8.87 -0.18 52.70
CA GLU A 609 8.66 0.61 51.50
C GLU A 609 9.09 -0.19 50.27
N PHE A 610 8.41 0.03 49.13
CA PHE A 610 8.78 -0.61 47.88
C PHE A 610 10.08 -0.05 47.33
N SER A 611 10.99 -0.94 46.98
CA SER A 611 11.99 -0.70 45.92
C SER A 611 11.39 -1.04 44.58
N VAL A 612 11.84 -0.40 43.52
CA VAL A 612 11.34 -0.65 42.16
C VAL A 612 12.44 -1.06 41.21
N MET A 613 12.08 -1.84 40.22
CA MET A 613 12.93 -2.24 39.12
C MET A 613 12.36 -1.67 37.82
N ASP A 614 13.14 -0.85 37.12
CA ASP A 614 12.82 -0.38 35.76
C ASP A 614 13.17 -1.46 34.76
N VAL A 615 12.19 -2.27 34.38
CA VAL A 615 12.36 -3.38 33.45
C VAL A 615 12.62 -2.91 32.03
N PHE A 616 12.22 -1.68 31.69
CA PHE A 616 12.44 -1.10 30.37
C PHE A 616 13.91 -0.67 30.19
N ASP A 617 14.56 -0.31 31.28
CA ASP A 617 15.98 0.07 31.31
C ASP A 617 16.86 -1.05 31.92
N GLY A 618 16.66 -2.28 31.39
CA GLY A 618 17.50 -3.45 31.72
C GLY A 618 17.42 -3.89 33.19
N GLY A 619 16.31 -3.62 33.86
CA GLY A 619 16.11 -4.02 35.26
C GLY A 619 16.91 -3.16 36.26
N THR A 620 17.09 -1.87 36.00
CA THR A 620 17.74 -0.93 36.92
C THR A 620 16.94 -0.84 38.21
N HIS A 621 17.63 -1.06 39.36
CA HIS A 621 17.00 -0.96 40.67
C HIS A 621 17.01 0.49 41.15
N LEU A 622 15.89 0.97 41.64
CA LEU A 622 15.67 2.32 42.13
C LEU A 622 14.92 2.30 43.47
N THR A 623 15.13 3.27 44.29
CA THR A 623 14.22 3.58 45.41
C THR A 623 12.95 4.22 44.84
N MET A 624 11.84 4.15 45.58
CA MET A 624 10.60 4.82 45.18
C MET A 624 10.82 6.33 44.99
N LYS A 625 11.70 6.95 45.77
CA LYS A 625 12.04 8.39 45.61
C LYS A 625 12.74 8.68 44.29
N GLU A 626 13.73 7.88 43.91
CA GLU A 626 14.43 8.01 42.63
C GLU A 626 13.48 7.78 41.44
N ALA A 627 12.58 6.78 41.56
CA ALA A 627 11.60 6.54 40.52
C ALA A 627 10.60 7.70 40.36
N LYS A 628 10.18 8.35 41.47
CA LYS A 628 9.36 9.56 41.43
C LYS A 628 10.06 10.70 40.65
N VAL A 629 11.31 10.97 40.99
CA VAL A 629 12.10 12.00 40.30
C VAL A 629 12.24 11.69 38.81
N LEU A 630 12.44 10.42 38.47
CA LEU A 630 12.60 9.99 37.07
C LEU A 630 11.34 10.25 36.21
N VAL A 631 10.12 10.10 36.77
CA VAL A 631 8.87 10.20 36.00
C VAL A 631 8.17 11.58 36.12
N ALA A 632 8.39 12.33 37.15
CA ALA A 632 7.69 13.58 37.45
C ALA A 632 8.60 14.76 37.78
N GLY A 633 9.91 14.55 37.87
CA GLY A 633 10.83 15.57 38.38
C GLY A 633 10.41 15.99 39.81
N ASP A 634 10.26 17.29 40.02
CA ASP A 634 9.84 17.84 41.33
C ASP A 634 8.31 17.98 41.47
N ALA A 635 7.52 17.55 40.48
CA ALA A 635 6.06 17.65 40.52
C ALA A 635 5.48 16.63 41.51
N PRO A 636 4.45 16.99 42.33
CA PRO A 636 3.81 16.05 43.23
C PRO A 636 3.04 14.98 42.43
N LEU A 637 3.28 13.70 42.79
CA LEU A 637 2.51 12.57 42.28
C LEU A 637 1.37 12.23 43.22
N ALA A 638 0.23 11.86 42.67
CA ALA A 638 -0.90 11.36 43.47
C ALA A 638 -0.52 10.04 44.18
N ASP A 639 -0.90 9.87 45.43
CA ASP A 639 -0.60 8.65 46.21
C ASP A 639 -1.16 7.39 45.54
N GLU A 640 -2.28 7.48 44.81
CA GLU A 640 -2.86 6.38 44.07
C GLU A 640 -1.93 5.84 42.96
N SER A 641 -1.09 6.70 42.35
CA SER A 641 -0.13 6.30 41.31
C SER A 641 1.05 5.49 41.85
N MET A 642 1.18 5.39 43.17
CA MET A 642 2.32 4.76 43.84
C MET A 642 1.92 3.44 44.55
N ARG A 643 0.64 3.14 44.58
CA ARG A 643 0.18 1.87 45.15
C ARG A 643 0.37 0.71 44.15
N PRO A 644 0.55 -0.51 44.63
CA PRO A 644 0.52 -1.70 43.79
C PRO A 644 -0.76 -1.78 42.98
N ALA A 645 -0.64 -2.03 41.69
CA ALA A 645 -1.78 -2.28 40.82
C ALA A 645 -2.26 -3.72 40.97
N THR A 646 -3.55 -3.93 41.01
CA THR A 646 -4.15 -5.27 40.88
C THR A 646 -3.91 -5.83 39.47
N LYS A 647 -3.95 -7.16 39.34
CA LYS A 647 -3.82 -7.81 38.04
C LYS A 647 -4.89 -7.34 37.05
N LYS A 648 -6.11 -7.09 37.53
CA LYS A 648 -7.18 -6.48 36.70
C LYS A 648 -6.80 -5.10 36.18
N GLU A 649 -6.24 -4.22 37.00
CA GLU A 649 -5.80 -2.88 36.60
C GLU A 649 -4.67 -2.94 35.57
N ILE A 650 -3.73 -3.89 35.70
CA ILE A 650 -2.66 -4.14 34.73
C ILE A 650 -3.26 -4.51 33.35
N ILE A 651 -4.17 -5.46 33.33
CA ILE A 651 -4.84 -5.91 32.10
C ILE A 651 -5.68 -4.79 31.46
N LEU A 652 -6.44 -4.04 32.24
CA LEU A 652 -7.19 -2.89 31.73
C LEU A 652 -6.25 -1.82 31.13
N ARG A 653 -5.07 -1.61 31.69
CA ARG A 653 -4.06 -0.69 31.14
C ARG A 653 -3.50 -1.19 29.82
N MET A 654 -3.25 -2.50 29.67
CA MET A 654 -2.85 -3.09 28.39
C MET A 654 -3.92 -2.87 27.32
N ILE A 655 -5.18 -3.13 27.65
CA ILE A 655 -6.31 -2.92 26.70
C ILE A 655 -6.40 -1.45 26.30
N ARG A 656 -6.27 -0.51 27.26
CA ARG A 656 -6.28 0.94 26.96
C ARG A 656 -5.13 1.37 26.05
N ASN A 657 -3.94 0.77 26.18
CA ASN A 657 -2.83 1.06 25.26
C ASN A 657 -3.18 0.64 23.82
N LEU A 658 -3.73 -0.56 23.62
CA LEU A 658 -4.19 -1.03 22.32
C LEU A 658 -5.35 -0.18 21.76
N MET A 659 -6.30 0.16 22.64
CA MET A 659 -7.45 1.00 22.31
C MET A 659 -7.04 2.40 21.84
N ASN A 660 -6.09 3.06 22.52
CA ASN A 660 -5.60 4.38 22.15
C ASN A 660 -4.93 4.36 20.77
N ARG A 661 -4.12 3.33 20.49
CA ARG A 661 -3.50 3.15 19.17
C ARG A 661 -4.53 2.89 18.07
N ALA A 662 -5.57 2.11 18.38
CA ALA A 662 -6.64 1.84 17.43
C ALA A 662 -7.48 3.11 17.13
N LEU A 663 -7.59 4.03 18.08
CA LEU A 663 -8.23 5.34 17.86
C LEU A 663 -7.44 6.27 16.93
N GLU A 664 -6.13 6.05 16.78
CA GLU A 664 -5.25 6.81 15.87
C GLU A 664 -5.19 6.21 14.46
N SER A 665 -5.87 5.09 14.21
CA SER A 665 -5.89 4.43 12.91
C SER A 665 -6.73 5.20 11.87
N ALA A 666 -6.63 4.80 10.60
CA ALA A 666 -7.41 5.39 9.52
C ALA A 666 -8.93 5.14 9.63
N ASN A 667 -9.34 4.08 10.35
CA ASN A 667 -10.75 3.69 10.56
C ASN A 667 -11.01 3.38 12.05
N PRO A 668 -10.97 4.41 12.93
CA PRO A 668 -11.07 4.21 14.38
C PRO A 668 -12.34 3.49 14.82
N GLU A 669 -13.48 3.74 14.15
CA GLU A 669 -14.77 3.11 14.43
C GLU A 669 -14.75 1.60 14.24
N LYS A 670 -13.96 1.10 13.31
CA LYS A 670 -13.79 -0.33 13.04
C LYS A 670 -12.72 -0.97 13.91
N ASP A 671 -11.58 -0.28 14.05
CA ASP A 671 -10.38 -0.85 14.66
C ASP A 671 -10.40 -0.77 16.19
N ALA A 672 -11.03 0.27 16.76
CA ALA A 672 -11.07 0.46 18.21
C ALA A 672 -12.28 -0.21 18.89
N THR A 673 -13.43 -0.31 18.24
CA THR A 673 -14.66 -0.88 18.83
C THR A 673 -14.47 -2.25 19.46
N PRO A 674 -13.69 -3.21 18.90
CA PRO A 674 -13.44 -4.50 19.55
C PRO A 674 -12.79 -4.37 20.92
N TYR A 675 -11.85 -3.44 21.10
CA TYR A 675 -11.19 -3.21 22.39
C TYR A 675 -12.12 -2.54 23.41
N PHE A 676 -12.99 -1.64 22.96
CA PHE A 676 -14.05 -1.09 23.83
C PHE A 676 -15.01 -2.19 24.28
N ASN A 677 -15.38 -3.12 23.42
CA ASN A 677 -16.21 -4.26 23.76
C ASN A 677 -15.51 -5.17 24.78
N LEU A 678 -14.21 -5.46 24.57
CA LEU A 678 -13.39 -6.23 25.48
C LEU A 678 -13.31 -5.56 26.86
N LEU A 679 -12.97 -4.28 26.91
CA LEU A 679 -12.86 -3.52 28.17
C LEU A 679 -14.19 -3.48 28.91
N LEU A 680 -15.29 -3.16 28.24
CA LEU A 680 -16.61 -3.06 28.85
C LEU A 680 -17.22 -4.40 29.28
N THR A 681 -16.69 -5.51 28.76
CA THR A 681 -17.03 -6.86 29.28
C THR A 681 -16.35 -7.10 30.62
N ILE A 682 -15.12 -6.61 30.84
CA ILE A 682 -14.35 -6.75 32.07
C ILE A 682 -14.77 -5.72 33.11
N ASP A 683 -15.03 -4.49 32.68
CA ASP A 683 -15.43 -3.36 33.51
C ASP A 683 -16.70 -2.69 32.94
N PRO A 684 -17.88 -3.24 33.19
CA PRO A 684 -19.13 -2.69 32.70
C PRO A 684 -19.44 -1.27 33.18
N GLY A 685 -18.80 -0.83 34.27
CA GLY A 685 -18.97 0.49 34.89
C GLY A 685 -18.10 1.59 34.24
N ALA A 686 -17.25 1.27 33.27
CA ALA A 686 -16.35 2.23 32.62
C ALA A 686 -17.13 3.24 31.76
N PHE A 687 -17.60 4.33 32.41
CA PHE A 687 -18.46 5.36 31.81
C PHE A 687 -17.83 6.04 30.60
N ARG A 688 -16.56 6.46 30.73
CA ARG A 688 -15.84 7.20 29.69
C ARG A 688 -15.64 6.37 28.43
N GLU A 689 -15.28 5.12 28.61
CA GLU A 689 -15.07 4.18 27.51
C GLU A 689 -16.40 3.85 26.80
N ARG A 690 -17.50 3.71 27.56
CA ARG A 690 -18.84 3.51 26.97
C ARG A 690 -19.29 4.73 26.16
N PHE A 691 -19.05 5.95 26.65
CA PHE A 691 -19.34 7.17 25.92
C PHE A 691 -18.59 7.21 24.59
N THR A 692 -17.30 6.88 24.62
CA THR A 692 -16.46 6.85 23.40
C THR A 692 -16.95 5.79 22.41
N ARG A 693 -17.31 4.58 22.91
CA ARG A 693 -17.87 3.53 22.06
C ARG A 693 -19.19 3.93 21.40
N ALA A 694 -20.08 4.62 22.12
CA ALA A 694 -21.31 5.15 21.56
C ALA A 694 -21.03 6.08 20.36
N ARG A 695 -20.04 6.97 20.49
CA ARG A 695 -19.62 7.85 19.40
C ARG A 695 -19.06 7.09 18.19
N LEU A 696 -18.21 6.10 18.40
CA LEU A 696 -17.67 5.26 17.35
C LEU A 696 -18.77 4.48 16.61
N ARG A 697 -19.74 3.93 17.34
CA ARG A 697 -20.91 3.26 16.78
C ARG A 697 -21.79 4.19 15.94
N GLU A 698 -22.01 5.43 16.40
CA GLU A 698 -22.73 6.44 15.62
C GLU A 698 -22.03 6.73 14.28
N VAL A 699 -20.70 6.90 14.30
CA VAL A 699 -19.90 7.11 13.08
C VAL A 699 -19.96 5.90 12.16
N ALA A 700 -19.93 4.69 12.71
CA ALA A 700 -20.05 3.44 11.96
C ALA A 700 -21.48 3.17 11.42
N GLY A 701 -22.48 3.98 11.81
CA GLY A 701 -23.89 3.79 11.42
C GLY A 701 -24.64 2.77 12.29
N ASP A 702 -24.04 2.23 13.36
CA ASP A 702 -24.72 1.39 14.36
C ASP A 702 -25.50 2.27 15.35
N PHE A 703 -26.57 2.89 14.86
CA PHE A 703 -27.41 3.79 15.67
C PHE A 703 -28.13 3.05 16.81
N SER A 704 -28.42 1.76 16.64
CA SER A 704 -29.03 0.92 17.68
C SER A 704 -28.07 0.70 18.85
N GLY A 705 -26.86 0.20 18.58
CA GLY A 705 -25.85 -0.02 19.59
C GLY A 705 -25.37 1.27 20.26
N ALA A 706 -25.29 2.37 19.50
CA ALA A 706 -25.00 3.68 20.07
C ALA A 706 -26.09 4.13 21.06
N GLY A 707 -27.37 3.96 20.68
CA GLY A 707 -28.52 4.28 21.53
C GLY A 707 -28.58 3.44 22.82
N ASP A 708 -28.23 2.16 22.75
CA ASP A 708 -28.14 1.30 23.93
C ASP A 708 -27.05 1.78 24.90
N ASP A 709 -25.88 2.19 24.39
CA ASP A 709 -24.79 2.74 25.21
C ASP A 709 -25.21 4.09 25.85
N VAL A 710 -25.83 4.99 25.10
CA VAL A 710 -26.30 6.30 25.64
C VAL A 710 -27.40 6.10 26.68
N SER A 711 -28.32 5.16 26.46
CA SER A 711 -29.36 4.81 27.43
C SER A 711 -28.76 4.30 28.74
N TRP A 712 -27.72 3.45 28.66
CA TRP A 712 -26.99 2.97 29.83
C TRP A 712 -26.30 4.12 30.57
N LEU A 713 -25.64 5.08 29.85
CA LEU A 713 -24.97 6.24 30.46
C LEU A 713 -25.94 7.12 31.24
N LEU A 714 -27.14 7.34 30.73
CA LEU A 714 -28.20 8.07 31.41
C LEU A 714 -28.72 7.38 32.66
N ALA A 715 -28.74 6.03 32.65
CA ALA A 715 -29.18 5.22 33.79
C ALA A 715 -28.10 5.11 34.88
N HIS A 716 -26.80 5.33 34.57
CA HIS A 716 -25.68 5.11 35.49
C HIS A 716 -24.73 6.34 35.53
N PRO A 717 -25.22 7.54 35.87
CA PRO A 717 -24.40 8.75 35.89
C PRO A 717 -23.31 8.68 36.98
N PRO A 718 -22.09 9.15 36.72
CA PRO A 718 -21.03 9.23 37.70
C PRO A 718 -21.33 10.31 38.76
N LYS A 719 -20.63 10.26 39.89
CA LYS A 719 -20.72 11.31 40.91
C LYS A 719 -20.34 12.66 40.33
N GLY A 720 -21.20 13.71 40.54
CA GLY A 720 -20.97 15.03 40.00
C GLY A 720 -21.42 15.23 38.55
N PHE A 721 -22.23 14.32 38.01
CA PHE A 721 -22.85 14.45 36.70
C PHE A 721 -23.92 15.55 36.75
N ASP A 722 -23.72 16.61 35.97
CA ASP A 722 -24.58 17.79 35.98
C ASP A 722 -25.76 17.70 35.00
N GLU A 723 -26.73 18.58 35.17
CA GLU A 723 -27.95 18.62 34.36
C GLU A 723 -27.65 18.94 32.87
N PRO A 724 -26.73 19.89 32.51
CA PRO A 724 -26.38 20.11 31.11
C PRO A 724 -25.81 18.88 30.40
N ALA A 725 -25.00 18.08 31.09
CA ALA A 725 -24.48 16.83 30.52
C ALA A 725 -25.57 15.78 30.31
N ARG A 726 -26.57 15.74 31.20
CA ARG A 726 -27.74 14.89 31.07
C ARG A 726 -28.58 15.28 29.85
N GLU A 727 -28.94 16.56 29.72
CA GLU A 727 -29.71 17.11 28.58
C GLU A 727 -28.99 16.83 27.25
N ALA A 728 -27.66 16.95 27.21
CA ALA A 728 -26.86 16.63 26.04
C ALA A 728 -26.96 15.16 25.62
N LEU A 729 -26.92 14.22 26.58
CA LEU A 729 -27.10 12.80 26.30
C LEU A 729 -28.53 12.47 25.86
N GLU A 730 -29.55 13.08 26.47
CA GLU A 730 -30.95 12.88 26.09
C GLU A 730 -31.20 13.38 24.64
N THR A 731 -30.68 14.56 24.31
CA THR A 731 -30.74 15.11 22.95
C THR A 731 -30.02 14.18 21.96
N TRP A 732 -28.88 13.64 22.35
CA TRP A 732 -28.14 12.68 21.51
C TRP A 732 -28.94 11.39 21.30
N LEU A 733 -29.56 10.85 22.34
CA LEU A 733 -30.40 9.65 22.24
C LEU A 733 -31.58 9.85 21.29
N LEU A 734 -32.26 11.00 21.35
CA LEU A 734 -33.34 11.34 20.43
C LEU A 734 -32.86 11.36 18.97
N ARG A 735 -31.72 12.02 18.69
CA ARG A 735 -31.12 12.01 17.33
C ARG A 735 -30.78 10.62 16.82
N LEU A 736 -30.32 9.71 17.69
CA LEU A 736 -30.02 8.35 17.33
C LEU A 736 -31.28 7.56 17.00
N HIS A 737 -32.39 7.81 17.72
CA HIS A 737 -33.69 7.19 17.43
C HIS A 737 -34.29 7.62 16.10
N ASP A 738 -34.13 8.91 15.73
CA ASP A 738 -34.61 9.44 14.44
C ASP A 738 -33.83 8.87 13.23
N ARG A 739 -32.66 8.29 13.45
CA ARG A 739 -31.80 7.70 12.41
C ARG A 739 -31.90 6.16 12.34
N ARG A 740 -32.57 5.52 13.29
CA ARG A 740 -32.87 4.08 13.26
C ARG A 740 -33.92 3.79 12.18
#